data_4232a263c4bb64a797b3cb733c8e6749
#
_entry.id   4232a263c4bb64a797b3cb733c8e6749
#
_cell.length_a   1.000
_cell.length_b   1.000
_cell.length_c   1.000
_cell.angle_alpha   90.00
_cell.angle_beta   90.00
_cell.angle_gamma   90.00
#
_symmetry.space_group_name_H-M   'P 1'
#
loop_
_entity.id
_entity.type
_entity.pdbx_description
1 polymer ?
#
loop_
_entity_poly.entity_id
_entity_poly.type
_entity_poly.pdbx_seq_one_letter_code
_entity_poly.pdbx_strand_id
1 'polypeptide(L)'
;MRTGMLALALGLLVLRFLPALPPVWLMLAMPVIALMLLPFRTYPLAFFLFGVTWACVSAKSALDDRLPERLDGQTLWLEGKVVGLPNTVDGVVRFQLDDPVSRRTPLPGQLRIAWYGGPAVQSGEYWRLAVKLKRPGGLANPGAFDYQAWLLAQRIGATGTVVDGQLLRATAHSWRDTIRQRLLAVDAQGRQGGLAALVLGDDSGLNPADWQVLQDTGTVHLLVISGTHIGLLAGLLYALVAGLARWGFWPRFLPWLPSACVLALSGALAYGYLAGFEVPVQRACVMLGLVLLWRLRFRQLGASWPMLIALNLVLIVEPLISLRPGFWLSFVAVGILMMIFGGRLGAWRWLQSWSRAQWLIALGLLPVLLALSLPVSVSGPAVNLLAVPWVSIFILPLALFGTFFLAVPWLGESLLWLAGGSMNALFVVLAIAAEAAPAWTGPATPFWVWPLSLLGALLLLLPNGVPLRALGWPLLLLCVLVPQQRIPQGEVEVLQLDVGQGLAILLRTREHTLLYDAGPRFGEFDIGERVVLPAIRRAGIGHLDMMLLSHADADHAGGAPAIHQALPVGRVLAGDAARMPAELPVEPCRNGETWTWDDVTFSTWIWEQAAQGNQASCVLRVDARGERLLLTGDIDVPAERAMLEQGFDVRAHWLQAPHHGSRSSSSKALLQAVSPKGVLISRGRNNAFGHPHPLVMSRYRWFGVETYDSAELGAITLRLGRFEGVDAERRERRFWRE
;
A
#
# COMPACT_ATOMS: atom_id res chain seq x y z
N MET A 1 0.85 16.03 -33.57
CA MET A 1 0.85 16.43 -32.14
C MET A 1 0.34 15.35 -31.19
N ARG A 2 -0.84 14.70 -31.43
CA ARG A 2 -1.35 13.64 -30.54
C ARG A 2 -0.36 12.47 -30.36
N THR A 3 0.24 12.00 -31.44
CA THR A 3 1.21 10.90 -31.42
C THR A 3 2.46 11.24 -30.60
N GLY A 4 2.96 12.49 -30.70
CA GLY A 4 4.09 12.96 -29.89
C GLY A 4 3.75 13.02 -28.39
N MET A 5 2.55 13.52 -28.02
CA MET A 5 2.11 13.56 -26.63
C MET A 5 1.89 12.15 -26.04
N LEU A 6 1.35 11.23 -26.82
CA LEU A 6 1.23 9.82 -26.42
C LEU A 6 2.60 9.19 -26.20
N ALA A 7 3.53 9.43 -27.12
CA ALA A 7 4.88 8.92 -27.05
C ALA A 7 5.63 9.48 -25.81
N LEU A 8 5.46 10.79 -25.52
CA LEU A 8 6.03 11.40 -24.32
C LEU A 8 5.48 10.76 -23.04
N ALA A 9 4.15 10.61 -22.94
CA ALA A 9 3.53 9.97 -21.81
C ALA A 9 4.01 8.52 -21.63
N LEU A 10 4.10 7.75 -22.71
CA LEU A 10 4.65 6.39 -22.67
C LEU A 10 6.10 6.38 -22.20
N GLY A 11 6.94 7.31 -22.70
CA GLY A 11 8.33 7.44 -22.25
C GLY A 11 8.44 7.71 -20.74
N LEU A 12 7.60 8.61 -20.21
CA LEU A 12 7.54 8.92 -18.79
C LEU A 12 7.07 7.73 -17.95
N LEU A 13 6.13 6.93 -18.45
CA LEU A 13 5.59 5.75 -17.76
C LEU A 13 6.53 4.53 -17.75
N VAL A 14 7.47 4.43 -18.70
CA VAL A 14 8.46 3.33 -18.77
C VAL A 14 9.23 3.21 -17.46
N LEU A 15 9.47 4.31 -16.74
CA LEU A 15 10.19 4.34 -15.48
C LEU A 15 9.70 3.25 -14.50
N ARG A 16 8.38 3.06 -14.38
CA ARG A 16 7.79 2.07 -13.45
C ARG A 16 8.28 0.64 -13.70
N PHE A 17 8.62 0.33 -14.94
CA PHE A 17 8.93 -1.04 -15.37
C PHE A 17 10.44 -1.31 -15.46
N LEU A 18 11.28 -0.31 -15.17
CA LEU A 18 12.71 -0.46 -15.24
C LEU A 18 13.24 -1.27 -14.05
N PRO A 19 14.07 -2.30 -14.30
CA PRO A 19 14.75 -3.05 -13.25
C PRO A 19 15.89 -2.25 -12.60
N ALA A 20 16.53 -1.36 -13.37
CA ALA A 20 17.58 -0.44 -12.93
C ALA A 20 17.53 0.82 -13.79
N LEU A 21 18.05 1.93 -13.25
CA LEU A 21 18.19 3.15 -14.05
C LEU A 21 19.28 2.97 -15.11
N PRO A 22 19.12 3.55 -16.31
CA PRO A 22 20.17 3.58 -17.32
C PRO A 22 21.43 4.27 -16.81
N PRO A 23 22.61 3.91 -17.26
CA PRO A 23 23.84 4.60 -16.90
C PRO A 23 23.81 6.08 -17.37
N VAL A 24 24.51 6.94 -16.64
CA VAL A 24 24.46 8.41 -16.87
C VAL A 24 24.79 8.79 -18.32
N TRP A 25 25.77 8.13 -18.94
CA TRP A 25 26.11 8.41 -20.34
C TRP A 25 24.94 8.15 -21.30
N LEU A 26 24.11 7.14 -21.05
CA LEU A 26 22.92 6.86 -21.86
C LEU A 26 21.83 7.90 -21.61
N MET A 27 21.65 8.35 -20.36
CA MET A 27 20.71 9.43 -20.02
C MET A 27 21.11 10.75 -20.71
N LEU A 28 22.39 11.00 -20.94
CA LEU A 28 22.88 12.16 -21.65
C LEU A 28 22.79 12.00 -23.19
N ALA A 29 22.97 10.78 -23.69
CA ALA A 29 22.90 10.51 -25.15
C ALA A 29 21.44 10.55 -25.66
N MET A 30 20.47 10.02 -24.90
CA MET A 30 19.07 9.98 -25.32
C MET A 30 18.48 11.34 -25.74
N PRO A 31 18.63 12.46 -25.00
CA PRO A 31 18.09 13.75 -25.42
C PRO A 31 18.81 14.31 -26.66
N VAL A 32 20.09 14.01 -26.87
CA VAL A 32 20.81 14.39 -28.08
C VAL A 32 20.23 13.65 -29.30
N ILE A 33 20.04 12.34 -29.19
CA ILE A 33 19.37 11.53 -30.22
C ILE A 33 17.96 12.05 -30.46
N ALA A 34 17.23 12.37 -29.41
CA ALA A 34 15.87 12.90 -29.51
C ALA A 34 15.84 14.23 -30.31
N LEU A 35 16.77 15.15 -30.04
CA LEU A 35 16.89 16.40 -30.79
C LEU A 35 17.15 16.16 -32.27
N MET A 36 18.00 15.19 -32.61
CA MET A 36 18.27 14.83 -34.01
C MET A 36 17.04 14.24 -34.72
N LEU A 37 16.14 13.58 -34.01
CA LEU A 37 14.93 12.97 -34.55
C LEU A 37 13.76 13.95 -34.71
N LEU A 38 13.77 15.09 -34.03
CA LEU A 38 12.67 16.07 -34.06
C LEU A 38 12.26 16.57 -35.44
N PRO A 39 13.19 16.88 -36.39
CA PRO A 39 12.82 17.39 -37.69
C PRO A 39 12.16 16.36 -38.60
N PHE A 40 12.26 15.08 -38.28
CA PHE A 40 11.79 13.98 -39.09
C PHE A 40 10.41 13.47 -38.68
N ARG A 41 9.80 12.61 -39.52
CA ARG A 41 8.54 11.90 -39.19
C ARG A 41 8.68 11.00 -37.95
N THR A 42 9.90 10.76 -37.47
CA THR A 42 10.27 10.04 -36.26
C THR A 42 10.14 10.87 -34.97
N TYR A 43 9.66 12.13 -35.08
CA TYR A 43 9.44 12.99 -33.88
C TYR A 43 8.69 12.32 -32.70
N PRO A 44 7.78 11.33 -32.87
CA PRO A 44 7.19 10.66 -31.72
C PRO A 44 8.23 9.89 -30.90
N LEU A 45 9.24 9.27 -31.56
CA LEU A 45 10.35 8.61 -30.89
C LEU A 45 11.21 9.63 -30.10
N ALA A 46 11.40 10.83 -30.68
CA ALA A 46 12.07 11.91 -29.96
C ALA A 46 11.34 12.26 -28.64
N PHE A 47 10.02 12.44 -28.67
CA PHE A 47 9.22 12.70 -27.48
C PHE A 47 9.26 11.54 -26.48
N PHE A 48 9.25 10.31 -26.94
CA PHE A 48 9.42 9.13 -26.09
C PHE A 48 10.76 9.15 -25.36
N LEU A 49 11.87 9.38 -26.08
CA LEU A 49 13.21 9.46 -25.49
C LEU A 49 13.34 10.61 -24.48
N PHE A 50 12.75 11.78 -24.79
CA PHE A 50 12.68 12.88 -23.82
C PHE A 50 11.93 12.46 -22.54
N GLY A 51 10.80 11.76 -22.70
CA GLY A 51 10.03 11.25 -21.58
C GLY A 51 10.84 10.29 -20.70
N VAL A 52 11.49 9.30 -21.33
CA VAL A 52 12.36 8.35 -20.61
C VAL A 52 13.49 9.07 -19.88
N THR A 53 14.18 9.98 -20.56
CA THR A 53 15.30 10.74 -19.97
C THR A 53 14.84 11.54 -18.78
N TRP A 54 13.76 12.32 -18.92
CA TRP A 54 13.24 13.15 -17.83
C TRP A 54 12.84 12.34 -16.61
N ALA A 55 12.13 11.22 -16.83
CA ALA A 55 11.73 10.31 -15.77
C ALA A 55 12.92 9.69 -15.04
N CYS A 56 13.95 9.23 -15.79
CA CYS A 56 15.16 8.66 -15.21
C CYS A 56 16.01 9.71 -14.44
N VAL A 57 16.12 10.92 -14.95
CA VAL A 57 16.84 12.03 -14.27
C VAL A 57 16.11 12.38 -12.97
N SER A 58 14.77 12.51 -12.99
CA SER A 58 13.98 12.77 -11.80
C SER A 58 14.10 11.66 -10.76
N ALA A 59 14.07 10.40 -11.20
CA ALA A 59 14.25 9.25 -10.33
C ALA A 59 15.66 9.21 -9.71
N LYS A 60 16.69 9.45 -10.53
CA LYS A 60 18.07 9.50 -10.04
C LYS A 60 18.25 10.61 -9.00
N SER A 61 17.75 11.82 -9.26
CA SER A 61 17.81 12.93 -8.29
C SER A 61 17.15 12.54 -6.96
N ALA A 62 16.00 11.86 -6.97
CA ALA A 62 15.32 11.41 -5.76
C ALA A 62 16.06 10.28 -5.03
N LEU A 63 16.75 9.39 -5.78
CA LEU A 63 17.59 8.35 -5.19
C LEU A 63 18.88 8.92 -4.60
N ASP A 64 19.50 9.90 -5.27
CA ASP A 64 20.71 10.58 -4.78
C ASP A 64 20.43 11.43 -3.53
N ASP A 65 19.16 11.87 -3.31
CA ASP A 65 18.70 12.57 -2.10
C ASP A 65 18.37 11.63 -0.94
N ARG A 66 18.70 10.34 -1.03
CA ARG A 66 18.49 9.40 0.09
C ARG A 66 19.58 9.53 1.15
N LEU A 67 19.21 9.18 2.39
CA LEU A 67 20.14 9.13 3.51
C LEU A 67 21.34 8.24 3.17
N PRO A 68 22.61 8.72 3.31
CA PRO A 68 23.80 7.89 3.13
C PRO A 68 23.82 6.71 4.09
N GLU A 69 24.34 5.55 3.64
CA GLU A 69 24.37 4.31 4.45
C GLU A 69 25.09 4.48 5.78
N ARG A 70 26.15 5.29 5.81
CA ARG A 70 26.91 5.59 7.03
C ARG A 70 26.08 6.25 8.13
N LEU A 71 24.93 6.86 7.80
CA LEU A 71 24.04 7.55 8.74
C LEU A 71 22.84 6.67 9.13
N ASP A 72 22.68 5.50 8.51
CA ASP A 72 21.56 4.60 8.80
C ASP A 72 21.66 4.06 10.23
N GLY A 73 20.62 4.23 11.02
CA GLY A 73 20.54 3.87 12.44
C GLY A 73 21.23 4.86 13.40
N GLN A 74 21.86 5.94 12.92
CA GLN A 74 22.49 6.94 13.79
C GLN A 74 21.49 7.97 14.30
N THR A 75 21.73 8.45 15.53
CA THR A 75 20.98 9.55 16.12
C THR A 75 21.72 10.88 15.88
N LEU A 76 21.05 11.80 15.22
CA LEU A 76 21.61 13.12 14.89
C LEU A 76 20.67 14.23 15.36
N TRP A 77 21.26 15.35 15.81
CA TRP A 77 20.52 16.59 16.01
C TRP A 77 20.33 17.30 14.66
N LEU A 78 19.08 17.63 14.38
CA LEU A 78 18.67 18.34 13.18
C LEU A 78 17.64 19.42 13.52
N GLU A 79 17.55 20.42 12.68
CA GLU A 79 16.56 21.49 12.78
C GLU A 79 15.77 21.52 11.47
N GLY A 80 14.45 21.63 11.54
CA GLY A 80 13.61 21.62 10.35
C GLY A 80 12.21 22.16 10.59
N LYS A 81 11.55 22.52 9.50
CA LYS A 81 10.17 23.01 9.51
C LYS A 81 9.21 21.84 9.32
N VAL A 82 8.19 21.80 10.16
CA VAL A 82 7.09 20.83 10.03
C VAL A 82 6.20 21.22 8.85
N VAL A 83 5.96 20.27 7.94
CA VAL A 83 5.09 20.47 6.77
C VAL A 83 3.97 19.44 6.74
N GLY A 84 2.91 19.75 6.00
CA GLY A 84 1.72 18.90 5.93
C GLY A 84 0.85 19.00 7.19
N LEU A 85 0.04 18.00 7.44
CA LEU A 85 -0.76 17.87 8.66
C LEU A 85 -0.13 16.79 9.55
N PRO A 86 0.41 17.15 10.73
CA PRO A 86 0.86 16.15 11.69
C PRO A 86 -0.30 15.25 12.13
N ASN A 87 -0.04 13.97 12.24
CA ASN A 87 -1.03 12.97 12.62
C ASN A 87 -0.62 12.32 13.93
N THR A 88 -1.56 12.20 14.88
CA THR A 88 -1.35 11.49 16.16
C THR A 88 -2.28 10.28 16.20
N VAL A 89 -1.69 9.09 16.21
CA VAL A 89 -2.41 7.82 16.34
C VAL A 89 -1.70 7.01 17.41
N ASP A 90 -2.42 6.51 18.39
CA ASP A 90 -1.92 5.65 19.50
C ASP A 90 -0.72 6.25 20.25
N GLY A 91 -0.76 7.56 20.50
CA GLY A 91 0.34 8.26 21.19
C GLY A 91 1.60 8.45 20.34
N VAL A 92 1.54 8.14 19.04
CA VAL A 92 2.64 8.38 18.09
C VAL A 92 2.31 9.57 17.20
N VAL A 93 3.08 10.63 17.33
CA VAL A 93 2.97 11.81 16.44
C VAL A 93 3.80 11.57 15.20
N ARG A 94 3.16 11.57 14.03
CA ARG A 94 3.83 11.43 12.72
C ARG A 94 3.72 12.70 11.93
N PHE A 95 4.87 13.19 11.42
CA PHE A 95 4.94 14.42 10.66
C PHE A 95 6.09 14.39 9.64
N GLN A 96 6.10 15.36 8.74
CA GLN A 96 7.17 15.53 7.77
C GLN A 96 7.97 16.79 8.09
N LEU A 97 9.29 16.71 7.91
CA LEU A 97 10.20 17.84 7.98
C LEU A 97 10.69 18.17 6.58
N ASP A 98 10.67 19.45 6.24
CA ASP A 98 11.15 20.01 4.99
C ASP A 98 12.48 20.74 5.22
N ASP A 99 13.41 20.57 4.29
CA ASP A 99 14.77 21.12 4.32
C ASP A 99 15.46 21.04 5.70
N PRO A 100 15.55 19.82 6.29
CA PRO A 100 16.17 19.66 7.59
C PRO A 100 17.68 19.95 7.53
N VAL A 101 18.18 20.74 8.46
CA VAL A 101 19.58 21.13 8.54
C VAL A 101 20.25 20.47 9.74
N SER A 102 21.40 19.85 9.50
CA SER A 102 22.30 19.35 10.56
C SER A 102 23.65 20.04 10.44
N ARG A 103 24.27 20.40 11.58
CA ARG A 103 25.57 21.08 11.61
C ARG A 103 26.73 20.25 11.05
N ARG A 104 26.58 18.94 10.96
CA ARG A 104 27.71 18.03 10.66
C ARG A 104 27.61 17.33 9.31
N THR A 105 26.41 17.20 8.75
CA THR A 105 26.18 16.38 7.54
C THR A 105 25.00 16.90 6.73
N PRO A 106 25.07 16.85 5.39
CA PRO A 106 23.90 17.10 4.56
C PRO A 106 22.86 16.02 4.81
N LEU A 107 21.60 16.42 4.87
CA LEU A 107 20.44 15.57 5.06
C LEU A 107 19.57 15.61 3.80
N PRO A 108 18.72 14.58 3.57
CA PRO A 108 17.72 14.61 2.52
C PRO A 108 16.74 15.78 2.68
N GLY A 109 16.25 16.31 1.56
CA GLY A 109 15.33 17.45 1.56
C GLY A 109 14.02 17.20 2.31
N GLN A 110 13.54 15.96 2.34
CA GLN A 110 12.33 15.60 3.10
C GLN A 110 12.55 14.37 3.99
N LEU A 111 12.12 14.49 5.26
CA LEU A 111 12.15 13.42 6.25
C LEU A 111 10.74 13.11 6.74
N ARG A 112 10.44 11.82 6.95
CA ARG A 112 9.23 11.38 7.64
C ARG A 112 9.58 10.91 9.06
N ILE A 113 9.03 11.59 10.04
CA ILE A 113 9.39 11.45 11.45
C ILE A 113 8.23 10.86 12.26
N ALA A 114 8.57 9.98 13.19
CA ALA A 114 7.66 9.46 14.21
C ALA A 114 8.18 9.84 15.61
N TRP A 115 7.30 10.35 16.46
CA TRP A 115 7.62 10.70 17.84
C TRP A 115 6.68 9.96 18.80
N TYR A 116 7.22 8.99 19.52
CA TYR A 116 6.50 8.20 20.50
C TYR A 116 6.36 8.98 21.80
N GLY A 117 5.13 9.17 22.30
CA GLY A 117 4.85 9.96 23.49
C GLY A 117 5.25 11.44 23.39
N GLY A 118 5.46 11.95 22.16
CA GLY A 118 5.83 13.32 21.91
C GLY A 118 4.67 14.30 22.15
N PRO A 119 4.98 15.62 22.25
CA PRO A 119 3.97 16.66 22.38
C PRO A 119 3.16 16.79 21.09
N ALA A 120 2.05 17.51 21.14
CA ALA A 120 1.31 17.88 19.96
C ALA A 120 2.17 18.80 19.07
N VAL A 121 2.44 18.35 17.83
CA VAL A 121 3.23 19.08 16.83
C VAL A 121 2.27 19.71 15.82
N GLN A 122 2.54 20.97 15.45
CA GLN A 122 1.71 21.72 14.50
C GLN A 122 2.42 22.00 13.19
N SER A 123 1.65 22.12 12.11
CA SER A 123 2.17 22.49 10.79
C SER A 123 2.77 23.90 10.81
N GLY A 124 3.97 24.03 10.28
CA GLY A 124 4.71 25.29 10.20
C GLY A 124 5.66 25.55 11.37
N GLU A 125 5.58 24.79 12.46
CA GLU A 125 6.53 24.90 13.57
C GLU A 125 7.95 24.52 13.13
N TYR A 126 8.92 25.14 13.81
CA TYR A 126 10.34 24.87 13.59
C TYR A 126 10.92 24.21 14.84
N TRP A 127 11.38 22.98 14.67
CA TRP A 127 11.84 22.14 15.76
C TRP A 127 13.32 21.80 15.63
N ARG A 128 13.99 21.67 16.75
CA ARG A 128 15.30 21.03 16.88
C ARG A 128 15.10 19.67 17.52
N LEU A 129 15.44 18.62 16.80
CA LEU A 129 15.13 17.24 17.15
C LEU A 129 16.38 16.36 17.15
N ALA A 130 16.52 15.52 18.16
CA ALA A 130 17.44 14.38 18.13
C ALA A 130 16.71 13.21 17.49
N VAL A 131 17.07 12.84 16.26
CA VAL A 131 16.37 11.84 15.46
C VAL A 131 17.28 10.66 15.18
N LYS A 132 16.84 9.44 15.50
CA LYS A 132 17.45 8.20 15.03
C LYS A 132 16.97 7.99 13.59
N LEU A 133 17.83 8.31 12.64
CA LEU A 133 17.52 8.26 11.22
C LEU A 133 17.60 6.83 10.69
N LYS A 134 16.74 6.53 9.71
CA LYS A 134 16.75 5.28 8.96
C LYS A 134 16.65 5.57 7.47
N ARG A 135 17.47 4.87 6.68
CA ARG A 135 17.38 4.89 5.22
C ARG A 135 16.00 4.38 4.78
N PRO A 136 15.41 4.92 3.69
CA PRO A 136 14.14 4.43 3.18
C PRO A 136 14.20 2.94 2.90
N GLY A 137 13.38 2.20 3.57
CA GLY A 137 13.29 0.74 3.46
C GLY A 137 11.85 0.30 3.70
N GLY A 138 11.55 -0.95 3.40
CA GLY A 138 10.25 -1.56 3.63
C GLY A 138 10.35 -3.06 3.64
N LEU A 139 9.34 -3.71 4.17
CA LEU A 139 9.19 -5.16 4.11
C LEU A 139 8.85 -5.55 2.67
N ALA A 140 9.56 -6.56 2.15
CA ALA A 140 9.38 -7.02 0.78
C ALA A 140 8.73 -8.41 0.78
N ASN A 141 7.42 -8.44 0.51
CA ASN A 141 6.62 -9.66 0.51
C ASN A 141 5.70 -9.73 -0.70
N PRO A 142 5.33 -10.92 -1.16
CA PRO A 142 4.33 -11.09 -2.21
C PRO A 142 2.99 -10.46 -1.81
N GLY A 143 2.46 -9.57 -2.64
CA GLY A 143 1.15 -8.93 -2.41
C GLY A 143 1.12 -7.84 -1.33
N ALA A 144 2.20 -7.59 -0.61
CA ALA A 144 2.29 -6.53 0.38
C ALA A 144 2.48 -5.14 -0.26
N PHE A 145 2.18 -4.10 0.50
CA PHE A 145 2.36 -2.72 0.08
C PHE A 145 3.84 -2.36 -0.05
N ASP A 146 4.28 -1.89 -1.23
CA ASP A 146 5.66 -1.44 -1.49
C ASP A 146 5.90 -0.05 -0.87
N TYR A 147 6.24 -0.06 0.43
CA TYR A 147 6.51 1.16 1.20
C TYR A 147 7.71 1.93 0.66
N GLN A 148 8.71 1.25 0.10
CA GLN A 148 9.90 1.89 -0.46
C GLN A 148 9.58 2.67 -1.74
N ALA A 149 8.77 2.09 -2.62
CA ALA A 149 8.24 2.79 -3.80
C ALA A 149 7.39 4.01 -3.39
N TRP A 150 6.58 3.86 -2.35
CA TRP A 150 5.73 4.94 -1.83
C TRP A 150 6.55 6.10 -1.24
N LEU A 151 7.60 5.81 -0.46
CA LEU A 151 8.52 6.84 0.06
C LEU A 151 9.21 7.59 -1.08
N LEU A 152 9.73 6.87 -2.08
CA LEU A 152 10.37 7.47 -3.24
C LEU A 152 9.40 8.36 -4.04
N ALA A 153 8.17 7.90 -4.23
CA ALA A 153 7.13 8.69 -4.92
C ALA A 153 6.72 9.96 -4.17
N GLN A 154 7.05 10.06 -2.89
CA GLN A 154 6.87 11.26 -2.06
C GLN A 154 8.18 12.04 -1.86
N ARG A 155 9.28 11.63 -2.51
CA ARG A 155 10.63 12.22 -2.33
C ARG A 155 11.10 12.22 -0.88
N ILE A 156 10.65 11.29 -0.07
CA ILE A 156 11.09 11.13 1.32
C ILE A 156 12.44 10.40 1.30
N GLY A 157 13.51 11.14 1.60
CA GLY A 157 14.86 10.62 1.55
C GLY A 157 15.31 9.89 2.82
N ALA A 158 14.60 10.04 3.96
CA ALA A 158 14.81 9.24 5.15
C ALA A 158 13.54 9.18 6.01
N THR A 159 13.48 8.15 6.85
CA THR A 159 12.55 8.07 7.98
C THR A 159 13.31 8.23 9.29
N GLY A 160 12.61 8.57 10.38
CA GLY A 160 13.29 8.70 11.66
C GLY A 160 12.36 8.61 12.86
N THR A 161 12.95 8.29 14.01
CA THR A 161 12.27 8.29 15.30
C THR A 161 12.89 9.34 16.19
N VAL A 162 12.08 10.23 16.76
CA VAL A 162 12.55 11.26 17.69
C VAL A 162 12.89 10.61 19.03
N VAL A 163 14.06 10.96 19.54
CA VAL A 163 14.54 10.59 20.86
C VAL A 163 14.31 11.74 21.84
N ASP A 164 14.56 12.99 21.37
CA ASP A 164 14.42 14.22 22.13
C ASP A 164 14.14 15.40 21.21
N GLY A 165 13.48 16.47 21.69
CA GLY A 165 13.15 17.59 20.86
C GLY A 165 12.82 18.88 21.61
N GLN A 166 13.17 20.00 20.96
CA GLN A 166 12.91 21.34 21.47
C GLN A 166 12.23 22.18 20.40
N LEU A 167 11.11 22.81 20.74
CA LEU A 167 10.47 23.80 19.88
C LEU A 167 11.32 25.07 19.81
N LEU A 168 11.81 25.42 18.63
CA LEU A 168 12.59 26.64 18.41
C LEU A 168 11.72 27.85 18.07
N ARG A 169 10.67 27.61 17.27
CA ARG A 169 9.75 28.66 16.87
C ARG A 169 8.34 28.08 16.74
N ALA A 170 7.45 28.58 17.57
CA ALA A 170 6.02 28.39 17.37
C ALA A 170 5.60 29.27 16.16
N THR A 171 4.83 28.71 15.26
CA THR A 171 4.26 29.46 14.14
C THR A 171 2.81 29.81 14.50
N ALA A 172 2.35 31.01 14.09
CA ALA A 172 0.91 31.25 14.06
C ALA A 172 0.26 30.11 13.26
N HIS A 173 -0.77 29.50 13.80
CA HIS A 173 -1.43 28.32 13.28
C HIS A 173 -1.61 28.41 11.77
N SER A 174 -1.19 27.37 11.05
CA SER A 174 -1.57 27.22 9.66
C SER A 174 -3.10 27.25 9.62
N TRP A 175 -3.68 28.14 8.82
CA TRP A 175 -5.15 28.29 8.70
C TRP A 175 -5.82 26.92 8.41
N ARG A 176 -5.15 26.04 7.67
CA ARG A 176 -5.60 24.67 7.38
C ARG A 176 -5.67 23.81 8.63
N ASP A 177 -4.65 23.91 9.51
CA ASP A 177 -4.62 23.19 10.78
C ASP A 177 -5.67 23.76 11.76
N THR A 178 -5.87 25.08 11.76
CA THR A 178 -6.95 25.71 12.55
C THR A 178 -8.35 25.21 12.14
N ILE A 179 -8.60 25.09 10.83
CA ILE A 179 -9.87 24.53 10.33
C ILE A 179 -9.99 23.05 10.75
N ARG A 180 -8.91 22.29 10.63
CA ARG A 180 -8.85 20.88 11.06
C ARG A 180 -9.23 20.73 12.53
N GLN A 181 -8.58 21.47 13.41
CA GLN A 181 -8.85 21.41 14.85
C GLN A 181 -10.30 21.78 15.18
N ARG A 182 -10.83 22.83 14.53
CA ARG A 182 -12.24 23.21 14.70
C ARG A 182 -13.18 22.12 14.20
N LEU A 183 -12.91 21.53 13.04
CA LEU A 183 -13.71 20.42 12.48
C LEU A 183 -13.73 19.20 13.40
N LEU A 184 -12.57 18.85 13.98
CA LEU A 184 -12.46 17.71 14.89
C LEU A 184 -13.09 17.98 16.26
N ALA A 185 -13.23 19.25 16.65
CA ALA A 185 -13.83 19.64 17.91
C ALA A 185 -15.37 19.71 17.87
N VAL A 186 -15.97 19.78 16.68
CA VAL A 186 -17.44 19.79 16.50
C VAL A 186 -17.99 18.39 16.74
N ASP A 187 -19.14 18.31 17.44
CA ASP A 187 -19.91 17.07 17.48
C ASP A 187 -20.56 16.79 16.13
N ALA A 188 -19.99 15.87 15.37
CA ALA A 188 -20.52 15.37 14.12
C ALA A 188 -20.98 13.89 14.25
N GLN A 189 -21.62 13.56 15.38
CA GLN A 189 -22.13 12.21 15.67
C GLN A 189 -21.05 11.12 15.54
N GLY A 190 -19.81 11.41 15.99
CA GLY A 190 -18.67 10.50 15.91
C GLY A 190 -18.01 10.41 14.52
N ARG A 191 -18.45 11.19 13.52
CA ARG A 191 -17.94 11.16 12.13
C ARG A 191 -17.06 12.36 11.75
N GLN A 192 -16.60 13.14 12.72
CA GLN A 192 -15.74 14.31 12.47
C GLN A 192 -14.46 13.96 11.70
N GLY A 193 -13.87 12.79 11.95
CA GLY A 193 -12.71 12.30 11.19
C GLY A 193 -13.00 12.07 9.70
N GLY A 194 -14.17 11.49 9.40
CA GLY A 194 -14.62 11.30 8.01
C GLY A 194 -14.92 12.62 7.30
N LEU A 195 -15.49 13.61 8.01
CA LEU A 195 -15.69 14.95 7.47
C LEU A 195 -14.37 15.69 7.23
N ALA A 196 -13.38 15.52 8.12
CA ALA A 196 -12.03 16.07 7.94
C ALA A 196 -11.34 15.44 6.70
N ALA A 197 -11.50 14.14 6.49
CA ALA A 197 -11.03 13.45 5.29
C ALA A 197 -11.64 14.04 4.01
N LEU A 198 -12.95 14.28 4.02
CA LEU A 198 -13.69 14.79 2.87
C LEU A 198 -13.38 16.26 2.56
N VAL A 199 -13.19 17.11 3.57
CA VAL A 199 -12.97 18.57 3.40
C VAL A 199 -11.49 18.92 3.25
N LEU A 200 -10.60 18.30 4.04
CA LEU A 200 -9.19 18.65 4.14
C LEU A 200 -8.25 17.62 3.52
N GLY A 201 -8.75 16.43 3.20
CA GLY A 201 -7.90 15.29 2.83
C GLY A 201 -7.15 14.68 4.02
N ASP A 202 -7.60 14.94 5.25
CA ASP A 202 -7.01 14.38 6.46
C ASP A 202 -7.78 13.13 6.90
N ASP A 203 -7.24 11.98 6.56
CA ASP A 203 -7.81 10.66 6.86
C ASP A 203 -7.42 10.12 8.24
N SER A 204 -6.66 10.89 9.00
CA SER A 204 -6.11 10.49 10.31
C SER A 204 -7.17 10.20 11.38
N GLY A 205 -8.36 10.72 11.22
CA GLY A 205 -9.48 10.48 12.12
C GLY A 205 -10.37 9.28 11.76
N LEU A 206 -10.00 8.52 10.73
CA LEU A 206 -10.70 7.28 10.36
C LEU A 206 -10.05 6.09 11.10
N ASN A 207 -10.88 5.27 11.73
CA ASN A 207 -10.41 4.06 12.41
C ASN A 207 -10.17 2.90 11.42
N PRO A 208 -9.43 1.85 11.80
CA PRO A 208 -9.18 0.69 10.95
C PRO A 208 -10.45 0.00 10.44
N ALA A 209 -11.50 -0.07 11.28
CA ALA A 209 -12.79 -0.68 10.90
C ALA A 209 -13.49 0.12 9.81
N ASP A 210 -13.47 1.47 9.90
CA ASP A 210 -14.00 2.33 8.83
C ASP A 210 -13.26 2.10 7.51
N TRP A 211 -11.94 2.00 7.55
CA TRP A 211 -11.12 1.70 6.38
C TRP A 211 -11.45 0.35 5.75
N GLN A 212 -11.65 -0.68 6.58
CA GLN A 212 -12.03 -2.02 6.11
C GLN A 212 -13.38 -1.98 5.40
N VAL A 213 -14.40 -1.35 6.00
CA VAL A 213 -15.74 -1.18 5.40
C VAL A 213 -15.66 -0.46 4.05
N LEU A 214 -14.85 0.60 3.96
CA LEU A 214 -14.65 1.34 2.71
C LEU A 214 -13.95 0.52 1.63
N GLN A 215 -12.97 -0.31 2.01
CA GLN A 215 -12.29 -1.22 1.08
C GLN A 215 -13.23 -2.32 0.59
N ASP A 216 -13.96 -2.96 1.49
CA ASP A 216 -14.89 -4.05 1.17
C ASP A 216 -16.01 -3.60 0.24
N THR A 217 -16.48 -2.38 0.41
CA THR A 217 -17.53 -1.79 -0.44
C THR A 217 -17.00 -1.03 -1.67
N GLY A 218 -15.66 -0.91 -1.83
CA GLY A 218 -15.04 -0.17 -2.94
C GLY A 218 -15.34 1.34 -2.93
N THR A 219 -15.66 1.90 -1.75
CA THR A 219 -16.05 3.30 -1.55
C THR A 219 -14.94 4.19 -1.01
N VAL A 220 -13.71 3.69 -0.85
CA VAL A 220 -12.52 4.47 -0.41
C VAL A 220 -12.41 5.80 -1.17
N HIS A 221 -12.66 5.78 -2.48
CA HIS A 221 -12.56 6.95 -3.36
C HIS A 221 -13.59 8.05 -3.06
N LEU A 222 -14.59 7.80 -2.22
CA LEU A 222 -15.61 8.78 -1.81
C LEU A 222 -15.17 9.62 -0.61
N LEU A 223 -14.31 9.09 0.28
CA LEU A 223 -13.77 9.83 1.42
C LEU A 223 -12.41 10.47 1.11
N VAL A 224 -11.63 9.88 0.20
CA VAL A 224 -10.46 10.55 -0.36
C VAL A 224 -10.92 11.63 -1.34
N ILE A 225 -10.37 12.85 -1.22
CA ILE A 225 -10.77 13.95 -2.11
C ILE A 225 -10.54 13.58 -3.57
N SER A 226 -11.63 13.55 -4.32
CA SER A 226 -11.65 13.05 -5.69
C SER A 226 -11.85 14.16 -6.73
N GLY A 227 -11.51 13.87 -7.98
CA GLY A 227 -11.81 14.76 -9.09
C GLY A 227 -13.31 15.03 -9.26
N THR A 228 -14.19 14.14 -8.81
CA THR A 228 -15.65 14.34 -8.84
C THR A 228 -16.08 15.44 -7.86
N HIS A 229 -15.45 15.54 -6.69
CA HIS A 229 -15.73 16.58 -5.70
C HIS A 229 -15.35 17.96 -6.23
N ILE A 230 -14.17 18.09 -6.84
CA ILE A 230 -13.71 19.33 -7.50
C ILE A 230 -14.66 19.70 -8.65
N GLY A 231 -15.02 18.71 -9.48
CA GLY A 231 -15.94 18.92 -10.61
C GLY A 231 -17.34 19.32 -10.16
N LEU A 232 -17.85 18.75 -9.07
CA LEU A 232 -19.15 19.08 -8.50
C LEU A 232 -19.18 20.53 -7.99
N LEU A 233 -18.19 20.92 -7.16
CA LEU A 233 -18.12 22.29 -6.65
C LEU A 233 -18.01 23.31 -7.79
N ALA A 234 -17.11 23.07 -8.74
CA ALA A 234 -16.96 23.94 -9.91
C ALA A 234 -18.23 23.98 -10.77
N GLY A 235 -18.88 22.84 -10.96
CA GLY A 235 -20.16 22.74 -11.68
C GLY A 235 -21.28 23.51 -10.99
N LEU A 236 -21.39 23.45 -9.67
CA LEU A 236 -22.36 24.22 -8.87
C LEU A 236 -22.11 25.72 -8.99
N LEU A 237 -20.85 26.16 -8.84
CA LEU A 237 -20.49 27.58 -8.97
C LEU A 237 -20.74 28.11 -10.39
N TYR A 238 -20.42 27.30 -11.40
CA TYR A 238 -20.75 27.62 -12.80
C TYR A 238 -22.24 27.71 -13.02
N ALA A 239 -23.01 26.73 -12.52
CA ALA A 239 -24.47 26.69 -12.66
C ALA A 239 -25.17 27.83 -11.92
N LEU A 240 -24.62 28.25 -10.78
CA LEU A 240 -25.11 29.41 -10.04
C LEU A 240 -25.09 30.69 -10.90
N VAL A 241 -23.94 31.01 -11.48
CA VAL A 241 -23.79 32.19 -12.35
C VAL A 241 -24.67 32.06 -13.60
N ALA A 242 -24.67 30.87 -14.23
CA ALA A 242 -25.50 30.61 -15.41
C ALA A 242 -27.01 30.70 -15.09
N GLY A 243 -27.44 30.24 -13.92
CA GLY A 243 -28.83 30.36 -13.42
C GLY A 243 -29.23 31.82 -13.19
N LEU A 244 -28.42 32.55 -12.43
CA LEU A 244 -28.66 33.98 -12.19
C LEU A 244 -28.72 34.78 -13.50
N ALA A 245 -27.87 34.45 -14.46
CA ALA A 245 -27.89 35.07 -15.79
C ALA A 245 -29.17 34.73 -16.57
N ARG A 246 -29.65 33.48 -16.52
CA ARG A 246 -30.89 33.04 -17.16
C ARG A 246 -32.13 33.68 -16.55
N TRP A 247 -32.13 33.88 -15.25
CA TRP A 247 -33.25 34.53 -14.52
C TRP A 247 -33.20 36.05 -14.53
N GLY A 248 -32.16 36.66 -15.20
CA GLY A 248 -32.00 38.11 -15.33
C GLY A 248 -31.45 38.82 -14.09
N PHE A 249 -31.05 38.09 -13.05
CA PHE A 249 -30.43 38.63 -11.83
C PHE A 249 -28.94 38.91 -11.95
N TRP A 250 -28.28 38.51 -13.05
CA TRP A 250 -26.87 38.75 -13.25
C TRP A 250 -26.60 40.18 -13.74
N PRO A 251 -25.60 40.88 -13.19
CA PRO A 251 -25.27 42.24 -13.62
C PRO A 251 -24.95 42.33 -15.10
N ARG A 252 -25.65 43.18 -15.85
CA ARG A 252 -25.50 43.31 -17.31
C ARG A 252 -24.12 43.77 -17.78
N PHE A 253 -23.36 44.46 -16.90
CA PHE A 253 -21.98 44.91 -17.22
C PHE A 253 -20.93 43.82 -17.10
N LEU A 254 -21.25 42.67 -16.49
CA LEU A 254 -20.34 41.54 -16.37
C LEU A 254 -20.75 40.41 -17.33
N PRO A 255 -19.87 40.01 -18.24
CA PRO A 255 -20.15 38.88 -19.15
C PRO A 255 -20.26 37.57 -18.31
N TRP A 256 -21.45 36.95 -18.31
CA TRP A 256 -21.76 35.82 -17.45
C TRP A 256 -20.86 34.60 -17.69
N LEU A 257 -20.51 34.30 -18.94
CA LEU A 257 -19.76 33.09 -19.28
C LEU A 257 -18.28 33.14 -18.75
N PRO A 258 -17.50 34.22 -18.99
CA PRO A 258 -16.20 34.38 -18.34
C PRO A 258 -16.28 34.35 -16.82
N SER A 259 -17.27 35.07 -16.24
CA SER A 259 -17.46 35.10 -14.78
C SER A 259 -17.77 33.72 -14.20
N ALA A 260 -18.64 32.94 -14.86
CA ALA A 260 -18.91 31.55 -14.46
C ALA A 260 -17.66 30.66 -14.53
N CYS A 261 -16.86 30.81 -15.59
CA CYS A 261 -15.61 30.06 -15.73
C CYS A 261 -14.56 30.45 -14.67
N VAL A 262 -14.41 31.75 -14.41
CA VAL A 262 -13.46 32.25 -13.39
C VAL A 262 -13.90 31.78 -12.01
N LEU A 263 -15.16 31.94 -11.64
CA LEU A 263 -15.67 31.51 -10.34
C LEU A 263 -15.54 30.01 -10.12
N ALA A 264 -15.87 29.22 -11.14
CA ALA A 264 -15.73 27.75 -11.09
C ALA A 264 -14.26 27.32 -10.90
N LEU A 265 -13.32 27.93 -11.66
CA LEU A 265 -11.91 27.62 -11.54
C LEU A 265 -11.34 28.08 -10.19
N SER A 266 -11.69 29.29 -9.73
CA SER A 266 -11.27 29.81 -8.44
C SER A 266 -11.76 28.96 -7.28
N GLY A 267 -13.03 28.51 -7.32
CA GLY A 267 -13.57 27.57 -6.33
C GLY A 267 -12.88 26.22 -6.34
N ALA A 268 -12.58 25.68 -7.52
CA ALA A 268 -11.82 24.44 -7.65
C ALA A 268 -10.40 24.55 -7.09
N LEU A 269 -9.69 25.65 -7.38
CA LEU A 269 -8.35 25.90 -6.86
C LEU A 269 -8.37 26.16 -5.36
N ALA A 270 -9.35 26.91 -4.84
CA ALA A 270 -9.52 27.15 -3.41
C ALA A 270 -9.76 25.84 -2.64
N TYR A 271 -10.64 24.98 -3.16
CA TYR A 271 -10.87 23.67 -2.56
C TYR A 271 -9.63 22.76 -2.71
N GLY A 272 -8.94 22.82 -3.85
CA GLY A 272 -7.68 22.12 -4.05
C GLY A 272 -6.60 22.54 -3.05
N TYR A 273 -6.52 23.83 -2.75
CA TYR A 273 -5.59 24.37 -1.74
C TYR A 273 -5.98 23.92 -0.32
N LEU A 274 -7.25 23.93 0.02
CA LEU A 274 -7.79 23.40 1.28
C LEU A 274 -7.45 21.91 1.43
N ALA A 275 -7.58 21.16 0.35
CA ALA A 275 -7.29 19.72 0.24
C ALA A 275 -5.78 19.35 0.23
N GLY A 276 -4.88 20.34 0.15
CA GLY A 276 -3.43 20.11 0.08
C GLY A 276 -2.91 19.69 -1.29
N PHE A 277 -3.67 19.90 -2.37
CA PHE A 277 -3.29 19.62 -3.76
C PHE A 277 -2.77 18.20 -4.00
N GLU A 278 -3.40 17.20 -3.41
CA GLU A 278 -3.07 15.82 -3.75
C GLU A 278 -3.28 15.53 -5.25
N VAL A 279 -2.66 14.46 -5.73
CA VAL A 279 -2.62 14.08 -7.16
C VAL A 279 -3.98 14.05 -7.87
N PRO A 280 -5.03 13.45 -7.30
CA PRO A 280 -6.36 13.47 -7.93
C PRO A 280 -6.92 14.87 -8.10
N VAL A 281 -6.62 15.75 -7.13
CA VAL A 281 -7.05 17.15 -7.13
C VAL A 281 -6.29 17.97 -8.18
N GLN A 282 -4.95 17.84 -8.24
CA GLN A 282 -4.12 18.51 -9.26
C GLN A 282 -4.62 18.18 -10.67
N ARG A 283 -4.82 16.89 -10.96
CA ARG A 283 -5.34 16.44 -12.24
C ARG A 283 -6.71 17.06 -12.54
N ALA A 284 -7.63 17.04 -11.57
CA ALA A 284 -8.97 17.58 -11.75
C ALA A 284 -8.94 19.08 -12.04
N CYS A 285 -8.13 19.84 -11.32
CA CYS A 285 -7.96 21.28 -11.54
C CYS A 285 -7.38 21.58 -12.94
N VAL A 286 -6.36 20.81 -13.37
CA VAL A 286 -5.78 20.97 -14.73
C VAL A 286 -6.82 20.66 -15.81
N MET A 287 -7.51 19.51 -15.70
CA MET A 287 -8.53 19.12 -16.69
C MET A 287 -9.69 20.14 -16.73
N LEU A 288 -10.16 20.57 -15.57
CA LEU A 288 -11.22 21.58 -15.46
C LEU A 288 -10.76 22.90 -16.09
N GLY A 289 -9.58 23.40 -15.74
CA GLY A 289 -9.01 24.62 -16.31
C GLY A 289 -8.93 24.58 -17.85
N LEU A 290 -8.49 23.46 -18.38
CA LEU A 290 -8.47 23.25 -19.85
C LEU A 290 -9.87 23.28 -20.46
N VAL A 291 -10.83 22.56 -19.86
CA VAL A 291 -12.22 22.52 -20.35
C VAL A 291 -12.83 23.93 -20.32
N LEU A 292 -12.68 24.67 -19.23
CA LEU A 292 -13.20 26.03 -19.08
C LEU A 292 -12.52 27.01 -20.04
N LEU A 293 -11.20 26.92 -20.23
CA LEU A 293 -10.47 27.74 -21.19
C LEU A 293 -10.95 27.52 -22.64
N TRP A 294 -11.19 26.27 -23.01
CA TRP A 294 -11.74 25.95 -24.32
C TRP A 294 -13.18 26.42 -24.50
N ARG A 295 -13.98 26.32 -23.45
CA ARG A 295 -15.35 26.85 -23.46
C ARG A 295 -15.38 28.38 -23.67
N LEU A 296 -14.44 29.11 -23.06
CA LEU A 296 -14.26 30.56 -23.28
C LEU A 296 -13.89 30.91 -24.71
N ARG A 297 -13.19 30.01 -25.40
CA ARG A 297 -12.77 30.20 -26.80
C ARG A 297 -13.79 29.70 -27.82
N PHE A 298 -15.00 29.28 -27.39
CA PHE A 298 -16.08 28.72 -28.21
C PHE A 298 -15.62 27.55 -29.12
N ARG A 299 -14.57 26.83 -28.71
CA ARG A 299 -14.06 25.67 -29.42
C ARG A 299 -14.49 24.40 -28.71
N GLN A 300 -14.90 23.39 -29.50
CA GLN A 300 -15.15 22.05 -28.94
C GLN A 300 -13.87 21.23 -29.08
N LEU A 301 -13.26 20.88 -27.96
CA LEU A 301 -12.26 19.85 -27.90
C LEU A 301 -12.96 18.52 -27.64
N GLY A 302 -12.56 17.52 -28.43
CA GLY A 302 -12.86 16.15 -28.00
C GLY A 302 -12.25 15.89 -26.61
N ALA A 303 -12.95 15.16 -25.76
CA ALA A 303 -12.58 14.92 -24.37
C ALA A 303 -11.14 14.32 -24.20
N SER A 304 -10.60 13.68 -25.24
CA SER A 304 -9.25 13.10 -25.23
C SER A 304 -8.11 14.12 -25.11
N TRP A 305 -8.29 15.36 -25.54
CA TRP A 305 -7.24 16.37 -25.46
C TRP A 305 -6.97 16.83 -24.02
N PRO A 306 -7.97 17.27 -23.25
CA PRO A 306 -7.74 17.64 -21.86
C PRO A 306 -7.10 16.53 -21.03
N MET A 307 -7.52 15.28 -21.25
CA MET A 307 -6.96 14.13 -20.57
C MET A 307 -5.48 13.92 -20.93
N LEU A 308 -5.13 13.97 -22.22
CA LEU A 308 -3.77 13.75 -22.67
C LEU A 308 -2.82 14.87 -22.23
N ILE A 309 -3.29 16.12 -22.24
CA ILE A 309 -2.53 17.26 -21.72
C ILE A 309 -2.32 17.12 -20.21
N ALA A 310 -3.39 16.79 -19.45
CA ALA A 310 -3.29 16.60 -18.01
C ALA A 310 -2.36 15.44 -17.64
N LEU A 311 -2.41 14.32 -18.38
CA LEU A 311 -1.53 13.17 -18.19
C LEU A 311 -0.05 13.58 -18.36
N ASN A 312 0.28 14.27 -19.46
CA ASN A 312 1.65 14.70 -19.70
C ASN A 312 2.11 15.75 -18.67
N LEU A 313 1.25 16.72 -18.32
CA LEU A 313 1.61 17.77 -17.36
C LEU A 313 1.91 17.18 -15.98
N VAL A 314 1.04 16.28 -15.48
CA VAL A 314 1.24 15.62 -14.18
C VAL A 314 2.52 14.78 -14.19
N LEU A 315 2.77 14.02 -15.27
CA LEU A 315 3.98 13.20 -15.39
C LEU A 315 5.27 14.01 -15.59
N ILE A 316 5.20 15.18 -16.22
CA ILE A 316 6.36 16.09 -16.36
C ILE A 316 6.71 16.72 -15.03
N VAL A 317 5.69 17.16 -14.26
CA VAL A 317 5.89 17.77 -12.94
C VAL A 317 6.43 16.75 -11.95
N GLU A 318 5.84 15.56 -11.90
CA GLU A 318 6.26 14.51 -10.98
C GLU A 318 6.23 13.11 -11.65
N PRO A 319 7.33 12.70 -12.32
CA PRO A 319 7.38 11.40 -12.98
C PRO A 319 7.24 10.20 -12.04
N LEU A 320 7.70 10.34 -10.77
CA LEU A 320 7.64 9.30 -9.76
C LEU A 320 6.20 8.97 -9.31
N ILE A 321 5.24 9.81 -9.67
CA ILE A 321 3.82 9.59 -9.39
C ILE A 321 3.30 8.29 -10.00
N SER A 322 3.92 7.82 -11.10
CA SER A 322 3.63 6.53 -11.73
C SER A 322 3.84 5.33 -10.81
N LEU A 323 4.59 5.49 -9.72
CA LEU A 323 4.75 4.48 -8.68
C LEU A 323 3.52 4.36 -7.77
N ARG A 324 2.65 5.38 -7.71
CA ARG A 324 1.46 5.40 -6.86
C ARG A 324 0.27 4.72 -7.53
N PRO A 325 -0.43 3.77 -6.87
CA PRO A 325 -1.64 3.14 -7.42
C PRO A 325 -2.74 4.13 -7.80
N GLY A 326 -2.96 5.16 -6.98
CA GLY A 326 -3.97 6.19 -7.21
C GLY A 326 -3.82 6.94 -8.54
N PHE A 327 -2.60 7.09 -9.07
CA PHE A 327 -2.36 7.65 -10.38
C PHE A 327 -3.02 6.80 -11.48
N TRP A 328 -2.76 5.49 -11.49
CA TRP A 328 -3.30 4.56 -12.49
C TRP A 328 -4.81 4.47 -12.42
N LEU A 329 -5.35 4.24 -11.22
CA LEU A 329 -6.80 4.14 -11.01
C LEU A 329 -7.52 5.39 -11.50
N SER A 330 -6.95 6.56 -11.23
CA SER A 330 -7.54 7.84 -11.56
C SER A 330 -7.59 8.10 -13.07
N PHE A 331 -6.49 7.89 -13.80
CA PHE A 331 -6.46 8.12 -15.25
C PHE A 331 -7.21 7.03 -16.02
N VAL A 332 -7.11 5.77 -15.58
CA VAL A 332 -7.85 4.66 -16.20
C VAL A 332 -9.35 4.83 -16.03
N ALA A 333 -9.84 5.20 -14.82
CA ALA A 333 -11.25 5.45 -14.59
C ALA A 333 -11.83 6.55 -15.50
N VAL A 334 -11.11 7.67 -15.64
CA VAL A 334 -11.53 8.74 -16.57
C VAL A 334 -11.50 8.26 -18.02
N GLY A 335 -10.47 7.49 -18.43
CA GLY A 335 -10.41 6.89 -19.76
C GLY A 335 -11.60 5.96 -20.04
N ILE A 336 -11.99 5.13 -19.08
CA ILE A 336 -13.17 4.26 -19.16
C ILE A 336 -14.44 5.11 -19.30
N LEU A 337 -14.62 6.14 -18.46
CA LEU A 337 -15.77 7.05 -18.56
C LEU A 337 -15.85 7.72 -19.94
N MET A 338 -14.72 8.15 -20.49
CA MET A 338 -14.66 8.72 -21.85
C MET A 338 -15.04 7.69 -22.91
N MET A 339 -14.67 6.43 -22.76
CA MET A 339 -15.10 5.35 -23.67
C MET A 339 -16.60 5.05 -23.55
N ILE A 340 -17.15 5.10 -22.33
CA ILE A 340 -18.56 4.84 -22.05
C ILE A 340 -19.45 5.93 -22.64
N PHE A 341 -19.10 7.20 -22.47
CA PHE A 341 -19.92 8.34 -22.85
C PHE A 341 -19.51 8.99 -24.17
N GLY A 342 -18.29 8.74 -24.66
CA GLY A 342 -17.77 9.27 -25.90
C GLY A 342 -18.32 8.53 -27.13
N GLY A 343 -18.85 9.31 -28.10
CA GLY A 343 -19.24 8.78 -29.44
C GLY A 343 -20.51 7.93 -29.46
N ARG A 344 -21.30 7.87 -28.40
CA ARG A 344 -22.58 7.16 -28.40
C ARG A 344 -23.71 8.11 -28.74
N LEU A 345 -24.38 7.84 -29.84
CA LEU A 345 -25.59 8.51 -30.26
C LEU A 345 -26.79 7.85 -29.59
N GLY A 346 -27.60 8.61 -28.88
CA GLY A 346 -28.86 8.15 -28.27
C GLY A 346 -29.12 8.75 -26.90
N ALA A 347 -30.38 9.09 -26.61
CA ALA A 347 -30.83 9.52 -25.30
C ALA A 347 -31.04 8.30 -24.39
N TRP A 348 -30.10 8.08 -23.49
CA TRP A 348 -30.30 7.09 -22.44
C TRP A 348 -31.10 7.71 -21.29
N ARG A 349 -31.99 6.93 -20.69
CA ARG A 349 -32.53 7.32 -19.39
C ARG A 349 -31.38 7.45 -18.41
N TRP A 350 -31.30 8.55 -17.70
CA TRP A 350 -30.17 8.89 -16.81
C TRP A 350 -29.81 7.74 -15.84
N LEU A 351 -30.83 7.07 -15.27
CA LEU A 351 -30.64 5.95 -14.34
C LEU A 351 -29.96 4.73 -15.01
N GLN A 352 -30.32 4.43 -16.26
CA GLN A 352 -29.68 3.35 -17.02
C GLN A 352 -28.23 3.70 -17.36
N SER A 353 -27.96 4.96 -17.71
CA SER A 353 -26.59 5.43 -17.97
C SER A 353 -25.74 5.36 -16.71
N TRP A 354 -26.31 5.76 -15.58
CA TRP A 354 -25.65 5.73 -14.28
C TRP A 354 -25.30 4.30 -13.84
N SER A 355 -26.30 3.40 -13.88
CA SER A 355 -26.08 1.98 -13.54
C SER A 355 -25.04 1.31 -14.45
N ARG A 356 -25.17 1.50 -15.76
CA ARG A 356 -24.19 0.95 -16.72
C ARG A 356 -22.78 1.47 -16.49
N ALA A 357 -22.62 2.75 -16.13
CA ALA A 357 -21.32 3.33 -15.86
C ALA A 357 -20.66 2.62 -14.69
N GLN A 358 -21.36 2.35 -13.57
CA GLN A 358 -20.80 1.66 -12.41
C GLN A 358 -20.26 0.26 -12.77
N TRP A 359 -21.06 -0.54 -13.49
CA TRP A 359 -20.65 -1.88 -13.91
C TRP A 359 -19.48 -1.86 -14.91
N LEU A 360 -19.50 -0.96 -15.89
CA LEU A 360 -18.43 -0.87 -16.88
C LEU A 360 -17.13 -0.33 -16.28
N ILE A 361 -17.21 0.57 -15.30
CA ILE A 361 -16.02 1.04 -14.55
C ILE A 361 -15.44 -0.12 -13.75
N ALA A 362 -16.26 -0.89 -13.05
CA ALA A 362 -15.80 -2.05 -12.29
C ALA A 362 -15.11 -3.10 -13.18
N LEU A 363 -15.74 -3.44 -14.32
CA LEU A 363 -15.15 -4.38 -15.30
C LEU A 363 -13.85 -3.85 -15.91
N GLY A 364 -13.81 -2.57 -16.25
CA GLY A 364 -12.63 -1.95 -16.84
C GLY A 364 -11.47 -1.77 -15.87
N LEU A 365 -11.76 -1.53 -14.58
CA LEU A 365 -10.74 -1.41 -13.53
C LEU A 365 -10.26 -2.75 -12.99
N LEU A 366 -11.01 -3.83 -13.16
CA LEU A 366 -10.69 -5.16 -12.60
C LEU A 366 -9.24 -5.60 -12.90
N PRO A 367 -8.78 -5.65 -14.16
CA PRO A 367 -7.41 -6.07 -14.44
C PRO A 367 -6.36 -5.11 -13.81
N VAL A 368 -6.68 -3.83 -13.70
CA VAL A 368 -5.76 -2.84 -13.10
C VAL A 368 -5.66 -3.01 -11.58
N LEU A 369 -6.80 -3.21 -10.89
CA LEU A 369 -6.82 -3.48 -9.45
C LEU A 369 -6.01 -4.72 -9.10
N LEU A 370 -6.24 -5.82 -9.82
CA LEU A 370 -5.52 -7.07 -9.61
C LEU A 370 -4.02 -6.94 -9.94
N ALA A 371 -3.65 -6.22 -11.03
CA ALA A 371 -2.25 -5.95 -11.37
C ALA A 371 -1.53 -5.12 -10.30
N LEU A 372 -2.24 -4.27 -9.59
CA LEU A 372 -1.73 -3.47 -8.47
C LEU A 372 -1.83 -4.20 -7.12
N SER A 373 -2.28 -5.46 -7.10
CA SER A 373 -2.52 -6.26 -5.89
C SER A 373 -3.49 -5.60 -4.91
N LEU A 374 -4.47 -4.86 -5.45
CA LEU A 374 -5.51 -4.19 -4.66
C LEU A 374 -6.75 -5.08 -4.53
N PRO A 375 -7.48 -4.98 -3.42
CA PRO A 375 -8.74 -5.70 -3.23
C PRO A 375 -9.80 -5.22 -4.23
N VAL A 376 -10.64 -6.14 -4.66
CA VAL A 376 -11.76 -5.92 -5.59
C VAL A 376 -13.07 -6.07 -4.83
N SER A 377 -13.81 -4.98 -4.70
CA SER A 377 -15.14 -5.01 -4.10
C SER A 377 -16.17 -5.62 -5.08
N VAL A 378 -16.80 -6.69 -4.68
CA VAL A 378 -17.89 -7.33 -5.44
C VAL A 378 -19.19 -6.52 -5.33
N SER A 379 -19.47 -5.98 -4.14
CA SER A 379 -20.64 -5.12 -3.87
C SER A 379 -20.50 -3.71 -4.45
N GLY A 380 -19.27 -3.28 -4.76
CA GLY A 380 -18.93 -1.91 -5.16
C GLY A 380 -19.82 -1.28 -6.24
N PRO A 381 -20.09 -1.94 -7.37
CA PRO A 381 -20.96 -1.37 -8.41
C PRO A 381 -22.39 -1.05 -7.91
N ALA A 382 -22.95 -1.93 -7.10
CA ALA A 382 -24.29 -1.74 -6.51
C ALA A 382 -24.29 -0.67 -5.41
N VAL A 383 -23.31 -0.73 -4.51
CA VAL A 383 -23.15 0.24 -3.42
C VAL A 383 -22.91 1.65 -3.96
N ASN A 384 -22.08 1.82 -4.97
CA ASN A 384 -21.77 3.11 -5.57
C ASN A 384 -22.97 3.77 -6.30
N LEU A 385 -23.98 2.99 -6.69
CA LEU A 385 -25.24 3.57 -7.20
C LEU A 385 -25.90 4.47 -6.15
N LEU A 386 -25.80 4.12 -4.88
CA LEU A 386 -26.35 4.88 -3.77
C LEU A 386 -25.32 5.81 -3.14
N ALA A 387 -24.13 5.31 -2.85
CA ALA A 387 -23.13 6.03 -2.05
C ALA A 387 -22.58 7.26 -2.78
N VAL A 388 -22.33 7.19 -4.10
CA VAL A 388 -21.80 8.33 -4.85
C VAL A 388 -22.77 9.51 -4.88
N PRO A 389 -24.05 9.37 -5.22
CA PRO A 389 -25.02 10.47 -5.12
C PRO A 389 -25.20 10.95 -3.68
N TRP A 390 -25.23 10.05 -2.70
CA TRP A 390 -25.41 10.39 -1.30
C TRP A 390 -24.29 11.30 -0.79
N VAL A 391 -23.04 10.90 -0.99
CA VAL A 391 -21.88 11.74 -0.63
C VAL A 391 -21.87 13.06 -1.40
N SER A 392 -22.12 13.01 -2.72
CA SER A 392 -21.98 14.18 -3.58
C SER A 392 -23.09 15.23 -3.39
N ILE A 393 -24.32 14.81 -3.09
CA ILE A 393 -25.48 15.72 -3.02
C ILE A 393 -25.78 16.16 -1.59
N PHE A 394 -25.52 15.30 -0.60
CA PHE A 394 -25.86 15.59 0.80
C PHE A 394 -24.62 15.84 1.65
N ILE A 395 -23.74 14.85 1.79
CA ILE A 395 -22.65 14.93 2.78
C ILE A 395 -21.64 16.02 2.42
N LEU A 396 -21.14 16.03 1.19
CA LEU A 396 -20.10 16.98 0.76
C LEU A 396 -20.57 18.45 0.80
N PRO A 397 -21.75 18.82 0.26
CA PRO A 397 -22.22 20.20 0.38
C PRO A 397 -22.44 20.63 1.83
N LEU A 398 -23.05 19.77 2.67
CA LEU A 398 -23.23 20.07 4.09
C LEU A 398 -21.91 20.25 4.81
N ALA A 399 -20.91 19.40 4.52
CA ALA A 399 -19.57 19.50 5.11
C ALA A 399 -18.84 20.77 4.69
N LEU A 400 -18.87 21.12 3.39
CA LEU A 400 -18.23 22.34 2.86
C LEU A 400 -18.90 23.61 3.39
N PHE A 401 -20.24 23.69 3.36
CA PHE A 401 -20.97 24.83 3.91
C PHE A 401 -20.83 24.93 5.42
N GLY A 402 -20.92 23.80 6.14
CA GLY A 402 -20.71 23.75 7.57
C GLY A 402 -19.31 24.24 7.96
N THR A 403 -18.28 23.83 7.21
CA THR A 403 -16.90 24.30 7.40
C THR A 403 -16.76 25.80 7.09
N PHE A 404 -17.36 26.28 6.01
CA PHE A 404 -17.37 27.69 5.65
C PHE A 404 -18.04 28.57 6.71
N PHE A 405 -19.16 28.11 7.29
CA PHE A 405 -19.91 28.80 8.32
C PHE A 405 -19.46 28.51 9.75
N LEU A 406 -18.29 27.87 9.97
CA LEU A 406 -17.73 27.66 11.31
C LEU A 406 -17.46 28.97 12.10
N ALA A 407 -17.39 30.10 11.39
CA ALA A 407 -17.36 31.42 12.02
C ALA A 407 -18.68 31.82 12.67
N VAL A 408 -19.81 31.18 12.30
CA VAL A 408 -21.13 31.34 12.88
C VAL A 408 -21.46 30.05 13.64
N PRO A 409 -21.21 30.01 14.96
CA PRO A 409 -21.13 28.73 15.72
C PRO A 409 -22.34 27.83 15.54
N TRP A 410 -23.54 28.34 15.79
CA TRP A 410 -24.76 27.54 15.71
C TRP A 410 -25.06 27.03 14.28
N LEU A 411 -24.70 27.80 13.23
CA LEU A 411 -24.98 27.42 11.83
C LEU A 411 -24.00 26.41 11.31
N GLY A 412 -22.68 26.67 11.47
CA GLY A 412 -21.61 25.75 11.05
C GLY A 412 -21.73 24.40 11.76
N GLU A 413 -21.88 24.42 13.07
CA GLU A 413 -22.01 23.22 13.91
C GLU A 413 -23.25 22.38 13.53
N SER A 414 -24.42 23.01 13.33
CA SER A 414 -25.64 22.30 12.90
C SER A 414 -25.50 21.64 11.54
N LEU A 415 -24.85 22.32 10.57
CA LEU A 415 -24.60 21.75 9.24
C LEU A 415 -23.63 20.57 9.32
N LEU A 416 -22.59 20.66 10.14
CA LEU A 416 -21.63 19.57 10.35
C LEU A 416 -22.24 18.40 11.11
N TRP A 417 -23.12 18.66 12.08
CA TRP A 417 -23.90 17.62 12.77
C TRP A 417 -24.81 16.85 11.80
N LEU A 418 -25.49 17.57 10.88
CA LEU A 418 -26.31 16.93 9.83
C LEU A 418 -25.44 16.15 8.85
N ALA A 419 -24.28 16.69 8.46
CA ALA A 419 -23.34 16.00 7.59
C ALA A 419 -22.84 14.70 8.24
N GLY A 420 -22.47 14.75 9.53
CA GLY A 420 -22.04 13.61 10.32
C GLY A 420 -23.12 12.55 10.46
N GLY A 421 -24.36 12.94 10.77
CA GLY A 421 -25.49 12.04 10.85
C GLY A 421 -25.80 11.35 9.51
N SER A 422 -25.74 12.13 8.42
CA SER A 422 -25.89 11.59 7.05
C SER A 422 -24.77 10.60 6.70
N MET A 423 -23.52 10.90 7.11
CA MET A 423 -22.38 10.01 6.93
C MET A 423 -22.55 8.74 7.77
N ASN A 424 -23.00 8.86 9.02
CA ASN A 424 -23.24 7.70 9.88
C ASN A 424 -24.30 6.76 9.29
N ALA A 425 -25.41 7.32 8.79
CA ALA A 425 -26.42 6.53 8.09
C ALA A 425 -25.86 5.80 6.86
N LEU A 426 -24.98 6.45 6.09
CA LEU A 426 -24.29 5.82 4.97
C LEU A 426 -23.39 4.66 5.47
N PHE A 427 -22.60 4.86 6.51
CA PHE A 427 -21.70 3.80 7.05
C PHE A 427 -22.47 2.58 7.54
N VAL A 428 -23.68 2.74 8.09
CA VAL A 428 -24.54 1.60 8.45
C VAL A 428 -24.88 0.75 7.20
N VAL A 429 -25.23 1.40 6.09
CA VAL A 429 -25.51 0.70 4.83
C VAL A 429 -24.24 0.03 4.27
N LEU A 430 -23.10 0.74 4.35
CA LEU A 430 -21.82 0.19 3.89
C LEU A 430 -21.40 -1.02 4.73
N ALA A 431 -21.57 -0.99 6.04
CA ALA A 431 -21.22 -2.11 6.93
C ALA A 431 -22.03 -3.38 6.59
N ILE A 432 -23.34 -3.23 6.40
CA ILE A 432 -24.20 -4.37 5.97
C ILE A 432 -23.72 -4.93 4.63
N ALA A 433 -23.33 -4.08 3.68
CA ALA A 433 -22.85 -4.52 2.37
C ALA A 433 -21.46 -5.19 2.47
N ALA A 434 -20.59 -4.71 3.35
CA ALA A 434 -19.27 -5.27 3.60
C ALA A 434 -19.35 -6.68 4.22
N GLU A 435 -20.23 -6.87 5.21
CA GLU A 435 -20.49 -8.17 5.82
C GLU A 435 -21.07 -9.18 4.82
N ALA A 436 -21.99 -8.72 3.97
CA ALA A 436 -22.63 -9.58 2.97
C ALA A 436 -21.67 -9.97 1.82
N ALA A 437 -20.75 -9.12 1.46
CA ALA A 437 -19.82 -9.32 0.34
C ALA A 437 -18.49 -8.60 0.59
N PRO A 438 -17.58 -9.20 1.38
CA PRO A 438 -16.25 -8.65 1.61
C PRO A 438 -15.43 -8.56 0.31
N ALA A 439 -14.44 -7.68 0.29
CA ALA A 439 -13.59 -7.51 -0.87
C ALA A 439 -12.74 -8.75 -1.13
N TRP A 440 -12.67 -9.13 -2.40
CA TRP A 440 -11.87 -10.25 -2.86
C TRP A 440 -10.47 -9.78 -3.28
N THR A 441 -9.44 -10.48 -2.82
CA THR A 441 -8.06 -10.32 -3.26
C THR A 441 -7.69 -11.47 -4.19
N GLY A 442 -7.36 -11.13 -5.45
CA GLY A 442 -7.00 -12.14 -6.44
C GLY A 442 -5.65 -12.80 -6.16
N PRO A 443 -5.49 -14.07 -6.57
CA PRO A 443 -4.22 -14.78 -6.49
C PRO A 443 -3.16 -14.16 -7.39
N ALA A 444 -1.91 -14.59 -7.23
CA ALA A 444 -0.81 -14.20 -8.11
C ALA A 444 -1.09 -14.62 -9.55
N THR A 445 -1.04 -13.66 -10.48
CA THR A 445 -1.34 -13.89 -11.90
C THR A 445 -0.07 -13.83 -12.74
N PRO A 446 0.16 -14.77 -13.66
CA PRO A 446 1.26 -14.70 -14.62
C PRO A 446 1.21 -13.42 -15.48
N PHE A 447 2.36 -12.89 -15.86
CA PHE A 447 2.46 -11.60 -16.57
C PHE A 447 1.68 -11.55 -17.91
N TRP A 448 1.56 -12.68 -18.62
CA TRP A 448 0.85 -12.78 -19.90
C TRP A 448 -0.68 -12.65 -19.76
N VAL A 449 -1.21 -12.88 -18.57
CA VAL A 449 -2.66 -12.73 -18.29
C VAL A 449 -3.07 -11.25 -18.37
N TRP A 450 -2.21 -10.33 -17.95
CA TRP A 450 -2.54 -8.91 -17.87
C TRP A 450 -2.92 -8.29 -19.21
N PRO A 451 -2.10 -8.39 -20.28
CA PRO A 451 -2.46 -7.81 -21.57
C PRO A 451 -3.71 -8.44 -22.17
N LEU A 452 -3.94 -9.73 -21.96
CA LEU A 452 -5.14 -10.41 -22.44
C LEU A 452 -6.39 -9.95 -21.67
N SER A 453 -6.33 -9.85 -20.35
CA SER A 453 -7.44 -9.37 -19.53
C SER A 453 -7.73 -7.88 -19.78
N LEU A 454 -6.71 -7.07 -19.99
CA LEU A 454 -6.88 -5.67 -20.37
C LEU A 454 -7.55 -5.56 -21.75
N LEU A 455 -7.14 -6.38 -22.71
CA LEU A 455 -7.80 -6.46 -24.02
C LEU A 455 -9.26 -6.89 -23.86
N GLY A 456 -9.54 -7.88 -23.00
CA GLY A 456 -10.89 -8.32 -22.68
C GLY A 456 -11.75 -7.19 -22.11
N ALA A 457 -11.23 -6.43 -21.15
CA ALA A 457 -11.90 -5.25 -20.61
C ALA A 457 -12.17 -4.20 -21.67
N LEU A 458 -11.19 -3.88 -22.53
CA LEU A 458 -11.35 -2.93 -23.63
C LEU A 458 -12.42 -3.37 -24.62
N LEU A 459 -12.48 -4.66 -25.01
CA LEU A 459 -13.53 -5.19 -25.89
C LEU A 459 -14.92 -5.04 -25.28
N LEU A 460 -15.08 -5.31 -23.97
CA LEU A 460 -16.36 -5.16 -23.28
C LEU A 460 -16.82 -3.71 -23.18
N LEU A 461 -15.89 -2.76 -23.13
CA LEU A 461 -16.18 -1.32 -23.11
C LEU A 461 -16.63 -0.79 -24.47
N LEU A 462 -16.41 -1.50 -25.57
CA LEU A 462 -16.86 -1.09 -26.90
C LEU A 462 -18.39 -1.09 -27.01
N PRO A 463 -18.98 -0.28 -27.94
CA PRO A 463 -20.42 -0.26 -28.19
C PRO A 463 -20.99 -1.63 -28.54
N ASN A 464 -22.27 -1.85 -28.23
CA ASN A 464 -23.00 -3.05 -28.68
C ASN A 464 -23.03 -3.06 -30.22
N GLY A 465 -22.72 -4.18 -30.83
CA GLY A 465 -22.65 -4.31 -32.30
C GLY A 465 -21.24 -4.36 -32.88
N VAL A 466 -20.21 -4.08 -32.07
CA VAL A 466 -18.83 -4.35 -32.51
C VAL A 466 -18.61 -5.87 -32.53
N PRO A 467 -18.17 -6.44 -33.64
CA PRO A 467 -17.87 -7.87 -33.72
C PRO A 467 -16.77 -8.23 -32.73
N LEU A 468 -16.80 -9.48 -32.23
CA LEU A 468 -15.84 -10.02 -31.28
C LEU A 468 -15.94 -9.44 -29.84
N ARG A 469 -16.85 -8.51 -29.56
CA ARG A 469 -17.03 -7.96 -28.20
C ARG A 469 -17.24 -9.05 -27.15
N ALA A 470 -17.97 -10.12 -27.50
CA ALA A 470 -18.24 -11.24 -26.59
C ALA A 470 -16.96 -11.99 -26.15
N LEU A 471 -15.90 -11.97 -26.97
CA LEU A 471 -14.58 -12.51 -26.60
C LEU A 471 -13.95 -11.76 -25.43
N GLY A 472 -14.43 -10.56 -25.13
CA GLY A 472 -13.99 -9.82 -23.93
C GLY A 472 -14.25 -10.57 -22.63
N TRP A 473 -15.33 -11.38 -22.53
CA TRP A 473 -15.62 -12.13 -21.33
C TRP A 473 -14.58 -13.22 -21.01
N PRO A 474 -14.28 -14.18 -21.88
CA PRO A 474 -13.26 -15.19 -21.59
C PRO A 474 -11.87 -14.56 -21.36
N LEU A 475 -11.51 -13.52 -22.09
CA LEU A 475 -10.24 -12.83 -21.89
C LEU A 475 -10.18 -12.10 -20.54
N LEU A 476 -11.26 -11.45 -20.12
CA LEU A 476 -11.31 -10.79 -18.81
C LEU A 476 -11.30 -11.82 -17.67
N LEU A 477 -12.02 -12.93 -17.81
CA LEU A 477 -12.08 -13.97 -16.80
C LEU A 477 -10.73 -14.66 -16.55
N LEU A 478 -9.76 -14.56 -17.46
CA LEU A 478 -8.41 -15.09 -17.24
C LEU A 478 -7.75 -14.53 -15.97
N CYS A 479 -8.01 -13.28 -15.60
CA CYS A 479 -7.44 -12.71 -14.37
C CYS A 479 -8.16 -13.15 -13.08
N VAL A 480 -9.33 -13.77 -13.20
CA VAL A 480 -10.10 -14.32 -12.06
C VAL A 480 -9.88 -15.82 -11.95
N LEU A 481 -9.91 -16.52 -13.09
CA LEU A 481 -9.80 -17.98 -13.17
C LEU A 481 -8.35 -18.40 -13.49
N VAL A 482 -7.41 -17.87 -12.75
CA VAL A 482 -5.98 -18.21 -12.97
C VAL A 482 -5.74 -19.65 -12.52
N PRO A 483 -5.19 -20.52 -13.40
CA PRO A 483 -4.73 -21.83 -12.98
C PRO A 483 -3.62 -21.66 -11.94
N GLN A 484 -3.88 -22.02 -10.71
CA GLN A 484 -2.83 -22.05 -9.69
C GLN A 484 -1.87 -23.20 -10.00
N GLN A 485 -0.58 -22.96 -9.88
CA GLN A 485 0.39 -24.03 -9.95
C GLN A 485 0.15 -24.97 -8.77
N ARG A 486 -0.30 -26.19 -9.06
CA ARG A 486 -0.45 -27.21 -8.04
C ARG A 486 0.92 -27.66 -7.59
N ILE A 487 1.12 -27.72 -6.28
CA ILE A 487 2.31 -28.31 -5.69
C ILE A 487 2.23 -29.82 -5.93
N PRO A 488 3.28 -30.47 -6.47
CA PRO A 488 3.29 -31.91 -6.65
C PRO A 488 3.24 -32.64 -5.31
N GLN A 489 2.73 -33.86 -5.34
CA GLN A 489 2.67 -34.71 -4.16
C GLN A 489 4.06 -34.98 -3.60
N GLY A 490 4.22 -34.94 -2.28
CA GLY A 490 5.51 -35.10 -1.60
C GLY A 490 6.41 -33.86 -1.63
N GLU A 491 5.93 -32.73 -2.15
CA GLU A 491 6.66 -31.45 -2.16
C GLU A 491 5.99 -30.43 -1.24
N VAL A 492 6.79 -29.48 -0.71
CA VAL A 492 6.30 -28.36 0.11
C VAL A 492 6.88 -27.07 -0.43
N GLU A 493 6.03 -26.09 -0.62
CA GLU A 493 6.45 -24.69 -0.80
C GLU A 493 6.51 -24.02 0.57
N VAL A 494 7.69 -23.56 0.94
CA VAL A 494 7.97 -22.85 2.19
C VAL A 494 8.22 -21.40 1.86
N LEU A 495 7.41 -20.50 2.40
CA LEU A 495 7.53 -19.05 2.23
C LEU A 495 7.83 -18.41 3.59
N GLN A 496 9.10 -18.09 3.85
CA GLN A 496 9.48 -17.25 4.99
C GLN A 496 9.22 -15.79 4.64
N LEU A 497 8.31 -15.16 5.36
CA LEU A 497 7.95 -13.76 5.15
C LEU A 497 8.96 -12.80 5.77
N ASP A 498 9.16 -11.65 5.13
CA ASP A 498 9.88 -10.50 5.71
C ASP A 498 8.90 -9.75 6.63
N VAL A 499 8.91 -10.13 7.89
CA VAL A 499 8.06 -9.52 8.95
C VAL A 499 8.81 -8.49 9.80
N GLY A 500 10.05 -8.17 9.42
CA GLY A 500 10.96 -7.41 10.27
C GLY A 500 11.50 -8.26 11.41
N GLN A 501 11.52 -7.73 12.63
CA GLN A 501 11.93 -8.53 13.79
C GLN A 501 10.76 -9.41 14.21
N GLY A 502 10.93 -10.74 14.11
CA GLY A 502 9.92 -11.75 14.36
C GLY A 502 9.96 -12.87 13.33
N LEU A 503 8.95 -13.74 13.34
CA LEU A 503 8.89 -14.91 12.45
C LEU A 503 7.48 -15.13 11.91
N ALA A 504 7.38 -15.46 10.63
CA ALA A 504 6.18 -16.02 10.01
C ALA A 504 6.58 -16.84 8.78
N ILE A 505 6.23 -18.12 8.74
CA ILE A 505 6.55 -19.05 7.66
C ILE A 505 5.28 -19.76 7.22
N LEU A 506 4.93 -19.60 5.96
CA LEU A 506 3.80 -20.29 5.33
C LEU A 506 4.30 -21.55 4.63
N LEU A 507 3.75 -22.70 4.98
CA LEU A 507 4.03 -23.98 4.35
C LEU A 507 2.78 -24.44 3.58
N ARG A 508 2.99 -24.81 2.33
CA ARG A 508 1.92 -25.30 1.45
C ARG A 508 2.32 -26.66 0.88
N THR A 509 1.48 -27.64 1.06
CA THR A 509 1.53 -28.89 0.32
C THR A 509 0.54 -28.85 -0.84
N ARG A 510 0.20 -29.97 -1.44
CA ARG A 510 -0.73 -29.99 -2.57
C ARG A 510 -2.14 -29.50 -2.20
N GLU A 511 -2.66 -29.89 -1.03
CA GLU A 511 -4.04 -29.60 -0.60
C GLU A 511 -4.12 -28.95 0.78
N HIS A 512 -3.00 -28.93 1.55
CA HIS A 512 -2.99 -28.43 2.93
C HIS A 512 -2.07 -27.24 3.10
N THR A 513 -2.38 -26.44 4.12
CA THR A 513 -1.68 -25.20 4.45
C THR A 513 -1.40 -25.11 5.94
N LEU A 514 -0.16 -24.78 6.31
CA LEU A 514 0.26 -24.54 7.67
C LEU A 514 0.97 -23.19 7.77
N LEU A 515 0.59 -22.41 8.76
CA LEU A 515 1.32 -21.19 9.14
C LEU A 515 2.11 -21.46 10.41
N TYR A 516 3.43 -21.32 10.36
CA TYR A 516 4.33 -21.38 11.51
C TYR A 516 4.68 -19.96 11.93
N ASP A 517 4.23 -19.55 13.11
CA ASP A 517 4.25 -18.18 13.64
C ASP A 517 3.51 -17.14 12.77
N ALA A 518 3.17 -16.01 13.35
CA ALA A 518 2.24 -15.04 12.78
C ALA A 518 2.82 -13.62 12.65
N GLY A 519 4.09 -13.46 13.05
CA GLY A 519 4.78 -12.17 13.05
C GLY A 519 4.37 -11.23 14.19
N PRO A 520 5.05 -10.08 14.28
CA PRO A 520 4.88 -9.15 15.38
C PRO A 520 3.61 -8.30 15.31
N ARG A 521 3.16 -7.86 16.50
CA ARG A 521 2.20 -6.78 16.67
C ARG A 521 2.77 -5.72 17.61
N PHE A 522 2.68 -4.46 17.22
CA PHE A 522 3.13 -3.30 17.99
C PHE A 522 2.00 -2.27 18.07
N GLY A 523 1.23 -2.26 19.17
CA GLY A 523 0.03 -1.43 19.29
C GLY A 523 -0.99 -1.78 18.19
N GLU A 524 -1.41 -0.78 17.43
CA GLU A 524 -2.31 -0.95 16.27
C GLU A 524 -1.57 -1.40 14.98
N PHE A 525 -0.26 -1.53 15.03
CA PHE A 525 0.50 -2.00 13.88
C PHE A 525 0.66 -3.53 13.94
N ASP A 526 -0.22 -4.22 13.23
CA ASP A 526 -0.29 -5.68 13.18
C ASP A 526 0.31 -6.20 11.86
N ILE A 527 1.38 -6.98 11.95
CA ILE A 527 2.03 -7.59 10.77
C ILE A 527 1.22 -8.77 10.25
N GLY A 528 0.50 -9.47 11.10
CA GLY A 528 -0.45 -10.50 10.69
C GLY A 528 -1.45 -9.97 9.68
N GLU A 529 -2.06 -8.83 9.97
CA GLU A 529 -3.02 -8.16 9.09
C GLU A 529 -2.36 -7.56 7.83
N ARG A 530 -1.21 -6.89 7.98
CA ARG A 530 -0.60 -6.08 6.91
C ARG A 530 0.33 -6.82 5.98
N VAL A 531 0.87 -7.95 6.41
CA VAL A 531 1.87 -8.72 5.65
C VAL A 531 1.45 -10.17 5.47
N VAL A 532 1.12 -10.87 6.57
CA VAL A 532 0.86 -12.33 6.52
C VAL A 532 -0.45 -12.61 5.77
N LEU A 533 -1.54 -11.94 6.11
CA LEU A 533 -2.83 -12.11 5.43
C LEU A 533 -2.79 -11.78 3.93
N PRO A 534 -2.19 -10.64 3.50
CA PRO A 534 -2.01 -10.37 2.08
C PRO A 534 -1.20 -11.44 1.35
N ALA A 535 -0.14 -11.98 1.97
CA ALA A 535 0.66 -13.05 1.38
C ALA A 535 -0.12 -14.35 1.25
N ILE A 536 -0.89 -14.76 2.28
CA ILE A 536 -1.80 -15.91 2.27
C ILE A 536 -2.83 -15.77 1.15
N ARG A 537 -3.51 -14.62 1.07
CA ARG A 537 -4.51 -14.34 0.03
C ARG A 537 -3.90 -14.32 -1.36
N ARG A 538 -2.69 -13.75 -1.49
CA ARG A 538 -1.94 -13.75 -2.76
C ARG A 538 -1.56 -15.15 -3.22
N ALA A 539 -1.30 -16.06 -2.28
CA ALA A 539 -1.10 -17.47 -2.56
C ALA A 539 -2.40 -18.23 -2.93
N GLY A 540 -3.56 -17.54 -2.91
CA GLY A 540 -4.86 -18.12 -3.23
C GLY A 540 -5.45 -18.99 -2.11
N ILE A 541 -4.99 -18.81 -0.89
CA ILE A 541 -5.39 -19.60 0.28
C ILE A 541 -6.59 -18.90 0.94
N GLY A 542 -7.69 -19.62 1.09
CA GLY A 542 -8.91 -19.17 1.75
C GLY A 542 -9.10 -19.71 3.16
N HIS A 543 -8.33 -20.71 3.59
CA HIS A 543 -8.33 -21.28 4.94
C HIS A 543 -6.93 -21.81 5.31
N LEU A 544 -6.64 -21.90 6.58
CA LEU A 544 -5.45 -22.59 7.10
C LEU A 544 -5.90 -23.90 7.77
N ASP A 545 -5.29 -25.01 7.39
CA ASP A 545 -5.53 -26.28 8.07
C ASP A 545 -4.94 -26.26 9.47
N MET A 546 -3.80 -25.60 9.64
CA MET A 546 -3.12 -25.45 10.92
C MET A 546 -2.38 -24.13 11.06
N MET A 547 -2.46 -23.52 12.24
CA MET A 547 -1.58 -22.46 12.69
C MET A 547 -0.78 -22.98 13.88
N LEU A 548 0.55 -23.03 13.76
CA LEU A 548 1.44 -23.48 14.81
C LEU A 548 2.23 -22.26 15.30
N LEU A 549 2.03 -21.90 16.57
CA LEU A 549 2.73 -20.81 17.24
C LEU A 549 3.86 -21.40 18.07
N SER A 550 5.09 -21.04 17.75
CA SER A 550 6.28 -21.58 18.44
C SER A 550 6.21 -21.29 19.95
N HIS A 551 5.97 -20.05 20.30
CA HIS A 551 5.80 -19.57 21.69
C HIS A 551 4.98 -18.27 21.73
N ALA A 552 4.71 -17.73 22.94
CA ALA A 552 3.74 -16.65 23.13
C ALA A 552 4.31 -15.22 22.99
N ASP A 553 5.58 -15.05 22.64
CA ASP A 553 6.15 -13.72 22.52
C ASP A 553 5.56 -12.95 21.33
N ALA A 554 5.47 -11.64 21.48
CA ALA A 554 4.71 -10.78 20.57
C ALA A 554 5.23 -10.78 19.12
N ASP A 555 6.50 -11.07 18.91
CA ASP A 555 7.14 -11.14 17.59
C ASP A 555 6.91 -12.49 16.87
N HIS A 556 6.28 -13.47 17.53
CA HIS A 556 5.86 -14.75 16.98
C HIS A 556 4.34 -14.91 16.94
N ALA A 557 3.67 -14.66 18.07
CA ALA A 557 2.23 -14.85 18.21
C ALA A 557 1.39 -13.58 18.00
N GLY A 558 2.02 -12.42 17.88
CA GLY A 558 1.32 -11.12 17.90
C GLY A 558 0.27 -10.94 16.79
N GLY A 559 0.53 -11.43 15.58
CA GLY A 559 -0.39 -11.37 14.44
C GLY A 559 -1.46 -12.47 14.41
N ALA A 560 -1.38 -13.48 15.29
CA ALA A 560 -2.27 -14.65 15.24
C ALA A 560 -3.76 -14.32 15.45
N PRO A 561 -4.16 -13.41 16.35
CA PRO A 561 -5.57 -13.05 16.51
C PRO A 561 -6.18 -12.45 15.25
N ALA A 562 -5.47 -11.53 14.58
CA ALA A 562 -5.94 -10.92 13.35
C ALA A 562 -6.10 -11.95 12.21
N ILE A 563 -5.18 -12.92 12.12
CA ILE A 563 -5.25 -13.99 11.12
C ILE A 563 -6.42 -14.91 11.41
N HIS A 564 -6.61 -15.33 12.67
CA HIS A 564 -7.71 -16.21 13.09
C HIS A 564 -9.09 -15.56 12.88
N GLN A 565 -9.18 -14.24 13.08
CA GLN A 565 -10.41 -13.48 12.81
C GLN A 565 -10.71 -13.37 11.30
N ALA A 566 -9.67 -13.28 10.47
CA ALA A 566 -9.82 -13.00 9.04
C ALA A 566 -9.94 -14.25 8.16
N LEU A 567 -9.54 -15.42 8.65
CA LEU A 567 -9.53 -16.70 7.93
C LEU A 567 -9.97 -17.86 8.84
N PRO A 568 -10.73 -18.83 8.32
CA PRO A 568 -10.96 -20.10 9.03
C PRO A 568 -9.62 -20.81 9.28
N VAL A 569 -9.40 -21.23 10.53
CA VAL A 569 -8.22 -22.01 10.95
C VAL A 569 -8.69 -23.32 11.55
N GLY A 570 -8.26 -24.46 11.02
CA GLY A 570 -8.70 -25.78 11.45
C GLY A 570 -8.19 -26.12 12.86
N ARG A 571 -6.87 -25.99 13.10
CA ARG A 571 -6.22 -26.22 14.40
C ARG A 571 -5.24 -25.12 14.72
N VAL A 572 -5.16 -24.74 15.99
CA VAL A 572 -4.13 -23.81 16.51
C VAL A 572 -3.31 -24.55 17.56
N LEU A 573 -2.05 -24.87 17.24
CA LEU A 573 -1.09 -25.47 18.17
C LEU A 573 -0.16 -24.40 18.73
N ALA A 574 0.22 -24.50 19.99
CA ALA A 574 1.19 -23.59 20.57
C ALA A 574 2.14 -24.25 21.57
N GLY A 575 3.39 -23.81 21.56
CA GLY A 575 4.39 -24.25 22.53
C GLY A 575 4.09 -23.75 23.94
N ASP A 576 3.82 -22.45 24.10
CA ASP A 576 3.50 -21.82 25.39
C ASP A 576 2.00 -21.47 25.46
N ALA A 577 1.18 -22.53 25.34
CA ALA A 577 -0.27 -22.39 25.19
C ALA A 577 -0.96 -21.60 26.31
N ALA A 578 -0.43 -21.66 27.52
CA ALA A 578 -1.01 -20.98 28.69
C ALA A 578 -0.89 -19.44 28.64
N ARG A 579 0.06 -18.92 27.83
CA ARG A 579 0.30 -17.49 27.67
C ARG A 579 -0.29 -16.90 26.39
N MET A 580 -0.92 -17.75 25.57
CA MET A 580 -1.53 -17.29 24.32
C MET A 580 -2.77 -16.41 24.59
N PRO A 581 -3.11 -15.49 23.66
CA PRO A 581 -4.34 -14.70 23.74
C PRO A 581 -5.57 -15.59 23.92
N ALA A 582 -6.47 -15.21 24.83
CA ALA A 582 -7.66 -15.99 25.20
C ALA A 582 -8.67 -16.15 24.03
N GLU A 583 -8.57 -15.31 23.02
CA GLU A 583 -9.42 -15.36 21.83
C GLU A 583 -9.06 -16.51 20.88
N LEU A 584 -7.88 -17.12 21.06
CA LEU A 584 -7.42 -18.20 20.20
C LEU A 584 -7.77 -19.58 20.81
N PRO A 585 -8.38 -20.49 20.04
CA PRO A 585 -8.69 -21.87 20.48
C PRO A 585 -7.41 -22.73 20.43
N VAL A 586 -6.50 -22.51 21.39
CA VAL A 586 -5.15 -23.09 21.35
C VAL A 586 -5.11 -24.48 21.96
N GLU A 587 -4.51 -25.42 21.22
CA GLU A 587 -4.10 -26.73 21.73
C GLU A 587 -2.60 -26.72 22.07
N PRO A 588 -2.17 -27.34 23.17
CA PRO A 588 -0.75 -27.41 23.49
C PRO A 588 0.02 -28.31 22.50
N CYS A 589 1.16 -27.81 22.05
CA CYS A 589 2.13 -28.62 21.30
C CYS A 589 2.60 -29.82 22.15
N ARG A 590 2.68 -31.00 21.55
CA ARG A 590 3.08 -32.23 22.22
C ARG A 590 4.37 -32.78 21.64
N ASN A 591 5.19 -33.36 22.48
CA ASN A 591 6.41 -34.04 22.05
C ASN A 591 6.09 -35.29 21.23
N GLY A 592 6.73 -35.44 20.06
CA GLY A 592 6.59 -36.60 19.20
C GLY A 592 5.27 -36.70 18.42
N GLU A 593 4.43 -35.68 18.42
CA GLU A 593 3.25 -35.65 17.54
C GLU A 593 3.71 -35.65 16.08
N THR A 594 3.17 -36.60 15.28
CA THR A 594 3.53 -36.78 13.87
C THR A 594 2.28 -36.94 13.03
N TRP A 595 2.24 -36.24 11.88
CA TRP A 595 1.18 -36.41 10.89
C TRP A 595 1.76 -36.32 9.46
N THR A 596 0.97 -36.76 8.49
CA THR A 596 1.37 -36.74 7.08
C THR A 596 0.28 -36.06 6.25
N TRP A 597 0.67 -35.07 5.45
CA TRP A 597 -0.15 -34.41 4.45
C TRP A 597 0.50 -34.52 3.09
N ASP A 598 -0.23 -35.01 2.10
CA ASP A 598 0.23 -35.11 0.70
C ASP A 598 1.61 -35.75 0.54
N ASP A 599 1.89 -36.83 1.28
CA ASP A 599 3.18 -37.55 1.37
C ASP A 599 4.34 -36.74 1.98
N VAL A 600 4.03 -35.67 2.71
CA VAL A 600 4.98 -34.90 3.50
C VAL A 600 4.75 -35.21 4.96
N THR A 601 5.81 -35.52 5.68
CA THR A 601 5.75 -35.86 7.12
C THR A 601 6.17 -34.66 7.96
N PHE A 602 5.34 -34.36 8.94
CA PHE A 602 5.56 -33.34 9.95
C PHE A 602 5.74 -33.99 11.31
N SER A 603 6.67 -33.50 12.13
CA SER A 603 6.87 -33.98 13.51
C SER A 603 7.25 -32.85 14.42
N THR A 604 6.64 -32.83 15.62
CA THR A 604 6.88 -31.77 16.62
C THR A 604 7.78 -32.27 17.75
N TRP A 605 8.50 -31.31 18.31
CA TRP A 605 9.21 -31.47 19.57
C TRP A 605 9.01 -30.24 20.46
N ILE A 606 8.92 -30.43 21.76
CA ILE A 606 8.86 -29.39 22.76
C ILE A 606 9.63 -29.83 24.01
N TRP A 607 10.30 -28.89 24.66
CA TRP A 607 10.93 -29.16 25.94
C TRP A 607 9.91 -29.03 27.07
N GLU A 608 9.31 -30.16 27.49
CA GLU A 608 8.22 -30.17 28.47
C GLU A 608 8.63 -29.61 29.85
N GLN A 609 9.92 -29.65 30.21
CA GLN A 609 10.44 -29.08 31.45
C GLN A 609 10.78 -27.58 31.31
N ALA A 610 10.60 -26.97 30.13
CA ALA A 610 10.82 -25.56 29.97
C ALA A 610 9.87 -24.75 30.85
N ALA A 611 10.40 -23.71 31.48
CA ALA A 611 9.59 -22.87 32.34
C ALA A 611 8.54 -22.08 31.55
N GLN A 612 8.95 -21.32 30.58
CA GLN A 612 8.11 -20.49 29.68
C GLN A 612 8.98 -19.79 28.61
N GLY A 613 8.34 -19.10 27.67
CA GLY A 613 8.99 -18.26 26.68
C GLY A 613 9.80 -19.05 25.64
N ASN A 614 10.97 -18.54 25.27
CA ASN A 614 11.78 -19.08 24.15
C ASN A 614 12.07 -20.58 24.28
N GLN A 615 12.35 -21.07 25.49
CA GLN A 615 12.65 -22.50 25.73
C GLN A 615 11.44 -23.41 25.52
N ALA A 616 10.22 -22.88 25.64
CA ALA A 616 8.97 -23.59 25.39
C ALA A 616 8.54 -23.54 23.92
N SER A 617 9.44 -23.16 23.01
CA SER A 617 9.12 -23.14 21.57
C SER A 617 8.79 -24.53 21.06
N CYS A 618 7.67 -24.66 20.34
CA CYS A 618 7.29 -25.83 19.59
C CYS A 618 8.15 -25.94 18.32
N VAL A 619 9.07 -26.88 18.28
CA VAL A 619 9.91 -27.16 17.12
C VAL A 619 9.14 -28.01 16.13
N LEU A 620 9.24 -27.69 14.83
CA LEU A 620 8.61 -28.45 13.77
C LEU A 620 9.66 -28.96 12.76
N ARG A 621 9.71 -30.27 12.53
CA ARG A 621 10.46 -30.87 11.43
C ARG A 621 9.51 -31.22 10.30
N VAL A 622 9.90 -30.85 9.09
CA VAL A 622 9.19 -31.16 7.83
C VAL A 622 10.08 -32.03 6.96
N ASP A 623 9.57 -33.17 6.51
CA ASP A 623 10.27 -34.10 5.62
C ASP A 623 9.50 -34.28 4.31
N ALA A 624 10.05 -33.82 3.21
CA ALA A 624 9.48 -33.87 1.88
C ALA A 624 10.44 -34.64 0.95
N ARG A 625 10.11 -35.87 0.61
CA ARG A 625 10.93 -36.75 -0.24
C ARG A 625 12.39 -36.89 0.22
N GLY A 626 12.63 -36.84 1.55
CA GLY A 626 13.97 -36.89 2.13
C GLY A 626 14.69 -35.53 2.22
N GLU A 627 14.18 -34.45 1.61
CA GLU A 627 14.66 -33.10 1.90
C GLU A 627 13.95 -32.56 3.13
N ARG A 628 14.71 -32.06 4.12
CA ARG A 628 14.20 -31.75 5.45
C ARG A 628 14.44 -30.29 5.83
N LEU A 629 13.46 -29.72 6.51
CA LEU A 629 13.51 -28.41 7.14
C LEU A 629 13.24 -28.56 8.63
N LEU A 630 14.05 -27.87 9.46
CA LEU A 630 13.85 -27.76 10.89
C LEU A 630 13.49 -26.30 11.24
N LEU A 631 12.27 -26.09 11.76
CA LEU A 631 11.77 -24.84 12.30
C LEU A 631 11.86 -24.91 13.82
N THR A 632 12.62 -24.02 14.39
CA THR A 632 13.04 -24.10 15.81
C THR A 632 12.36 -23.07 16.71
N GLY A 633 11.67 -22.08 16.12
CA GLY A 633 11.27 -20.89 16.87
C GLY A 633 12.49 -20.25 17.54
N ASP A 634 12.36 -19.90 18.81
CA ASP A 634 13.38 -19.16 19.54
C ASP A 634 14.12 -19.98 20.60
N ILE A 635 14.24 -21.32 20.39
CA ILE A 635 15.01 -22.14 21.35
C ILE A 635 16.41 -21.58 21.58
N ASP A 636 16.85 -21.68 22.84
CA ASP A 636 18.19 -21.33 23.26
C ASP A 636 19.08 -22.57 23.46
N VAL A 637 20.37 -22.39 23.78
CA VAL A 637 21.35 -23.48 23.94
C VAL A 637 20.90 -24.55 24.96
N PRO A 638 20.29 -24.24 26.12
CA PRO A 638 19.68 -25.25 26.99
C PRO A 638 18.63 -26.13 26.31
N ALA A 639 17.67 -25.52 25.59
CA ALA A 639 16.63 -26.25 24.87
C ALA A 639 17.20 -27.05 23.69
N GLU A 640 18.19 -26.50 22.94
CA GLU A 640 18.93 -27.23 21.90
C GLU A 640 19.58 -28.51 22.47
N ARG A 641 20.21 -28.41 23.64
CA ARG A 641 20.84 -29.54 24.32
C ARG A 641 19.81 -30.60 24.72
N ALA A 642 18.72 -30.15 25.37
CA ALA A 642 17.64 -31.06 25.75
C ALA A 642 17.06 -31.82 24.55
N MET A 643 16.87 -31.15 23.42
CA MET A 643 16.40 -31.75 22.17
C MET A 643 17.34 -32.86 21.66
N LEU A 644 18.61 -32.60 21.70
CA LEU A 644 19.63 -33.59 21.29
C LEU A 644 19.73 -34.79 22.28
N GLU A 645 19.68 -34.53 23.58
CA GLU A 645 19.74 -35.56 24.63
C GLU A 645 18.50 -36.45 24.64
N GLN A 646 17.30 -35.88 24.28
CA GLN A 646 16.07 -36.64 24.13
C GLN A 646 15.98 -37.45 22.82
N GLY A 647 16.98 -37.32 21.94
CA GLY A 647 17.11 -38.12 20.73
C GLY A 647 16.13 -37.73 19.61
N PHE A 648 15.62 -36.50 19.62
CA PHE A 648 14.81 -36.01 18.50
C PHE A 648 15.67 -35.96 17.23
N ASP A 649 15.16 -36.51 16.10
CA ASP A 649 15.90 -36.50 14.83
C ASP A 649 15.93 -35.08 14.25
N VAL A 650 17.03 -34.35 14.50
CA VAL A 650 17.26 -32.99 14.09
C VAL A 650 17.90 -32.85 12.72
N ARG A 651 18.29 -33.93 12.05
CA ARG A 651 18.95 -33.86 10.73
C ARG A 651 18.08 -33.18 9.71
N ALA A 652 18.58 -32.07 9.13
CA ALA A 652 17.85 -31.28 8.17
C ALA A 652 18.77 -30.56 7.19
N HIS A 653 18.34 -30.42 5.95
CA HIS A 653 19.05 -29.69 4.90
C HIS A 653 18.91 -28.19 5.10
N TRP A 654 17.81 -27.78 5.69
CA TRP A 654 17.44 -26.40 5.95
C TRP A 654 17.13 -26.21 7.42
N LEU A 655 17.64 -25.11 7.99
CA LEU A 655 17.42 -24.74 9.38
C LEU A 655 16.86 -23.31 9.44
N GLN A 656 15.74 -23.09 10.12
CA GLN A 656 15.39 -21.75 10.54
C GLN A 656 16.33 -21.36 11.69
N ALA A 657 16.97 -20.20 11.59
CA ALA A 657 17.95 -19.75 12.59
C ALA A 657 17.29 -19.60 13.96
N PRO A 658 17.63 -20.42 14.97
CA PRO A 658 17.04 -20.31 16.29
C PRO A 658 17.21 -18.90 16.84
N HIS A 659 16.13 -18.35 17.41
CA HIS A 659 16.08 -17.04 18.04
C HIS A 659 16.69 -15.92 17.18
N HIS A 660 16.33 -15.90 15.89
CA HIS A 660 16.79 -14.92 14.89
C HIS A 660 18.33 -14.83 14.75
N GLY A 661 19.06 -15.85 15.18
CA GLY A 661 20.52 -15.84 15.26
C GLY A 661 21.06 -15.13 16.51
N SER A 662 20.36 -15.18 17.63
CA SER A 662 20.79 -14.67 18.92
C SER A 662 22.09 -15.35 19.41
N ARG A 663 22.90 -14.62 20.18
CA ARG A 663 24.09 -15.16 20.84
C ARG A 663 23.79 -16.39 21.72
N SER A 664 22.58 -16.46 22.28
CA SER A 664 22.11 -17.52 23.17
C SER A 664 21.70 -18.80 22.46
N SER A 665 21.81 -18.86 21.13
CA SER A 665 21.32 -19.98 20.30
C SER A 665 22.36 -20.43 19.26
N SER A 666 21.97 -21.37 18.39
CA SER A 666 22.79 -21.92 17.30
C SER A 666 24.14 -22.47 17.80
N SER A 667 24.06 -23.35 18.78
CA SER A 667 25.27 -24.01 19.34
C SER A 667 26.02 -24.84 18.28
N LYS A 668 27.33 -25.06 18.49
CA LYS A 668 28.10 -25.95 17.62
C LYS A 668 27.53 -27.36 17.61
N ALA A 669 27.05 -27.84 18.78
CA ALA A 669 26.44 -29.17 18.91
C ALA A 669 25.19 -29.30 18.03
N LEU A 670 24.30 -28.31 18.05
CA LEU A 670 23.14 -28.29 17.19
C LEU A 670 23.54 -28.29 15.71
N LEU A 671 24.43 -27.39 15.29
CA LEU A 671 24.86 -27.28 13.89
C LEU A 671 25.53 -28.56 13.36
N GLN A 672 26.31 -29.23 14.22
CA GLN A 672 26.91 -30.50 13.88
C GLN A 672 25.89 -31.63 13.74
N ALA A 673 24.86 -31.64 14.60
CA ALA A 673 23.80 -32.64 14.58
C ALA A 673 22.84 -32.45 13.41
N VAL A 674 22.41 -31.20 13.14
CA VAL A 674 21.52 -30.84 12.02
C VAL A 674 22.23 -30.99 10.69
N SER A 675 23.49 -30.53 10.60
CA SER A 675 24.31 -30.51 9.38
C SER A 675 23.63 -29.83 8.19
N PRO A 676 23.12 -28.59 8.36
CA PRO A 676 22.35 -27.93 7.36
C PRO A 676 23.22 -27.41 6.20
N LYS A 677 22.68 -27.43 4.96
CA LYS A 677 23.29 -26.75 3.83
C LYS A 677 22.96 -25.25 3.80
N GLY A 678 21.77 -24.88 4.32
CA GLY A 678 21.32 -23.51 4.35
C GLY A 678 20.55 -23.16 5.63
N VAL A 679 20.68 -21.90 6.05
CA VAL A 679 19.99 -21.33 7.21
C VAL A 679 19.14 -20.16 6.78
N LEU A 680 17.86 -20.20 7.14
CA LEU A 680 16.88 -19.12 6.93
C LEU A 680 16.89 -18.21 8.16
N ILE A 681 17.27 -16.96 7.99
CA ILE A 681 17.34 -15.97 9.09
C ILE A 681 16.17 -14.99 8.90
N SER A 682 15.29 -14.89 9.91
CA SER A 682 14.24 -13.88 9.98
C SER A 682 14.66 -12.80 10.96
N ARG A 683 14.76 -11.56 10.49
CA ARG A 683 15.17 -10.42 11.32
C ARG A 683 14.74 -9.07 10.75
N GLY A 684 14.68 -8.05 11.60
CA GLY A 684 14.56 -6.66 11.19
C GLY A 684 15.90 -6.04 10.78
N ARG A 685 15.87 -5.18 9.76
CA ARG A 685 17.06 -4.39 9.37
C ARG A 685 17.42 -3.42 10.50
N ASN A 686 18.70 -3.38 10.90
CA ASN A 686 19.19 -2.55 12.02
C ASN A 686 18.37 -2.73 13.32
N ASN A 687 18.03 -4.00 13.64
CA ASN A 687 17.26 -4.33 14.83
C ASN A 687 18.02 -3.98 16.13
N ALA A 688 17.29 -3.68 17.20
CA ALA A 688 17.86 -3.23 18.47
C ALA A 688 18.64 -4.35 19.23
N PHE A 689 18.40 -5.61 18.85
CA PHE A 689 18.99 -6.78 19.50
C PHE A 689 20.37 -7.16 18.93
N GLY A 690 20.75 -6.56 17.79
CA GLY A 690 22.00 -6.90 17.09
C GLY A 690 21.99 -8.31 16.49
N HIS A 691 20.82 -8.81 16.12
CA HIS A 691 20.66 -10.11 15.45
C HIS A 691 20.85 -9.99 13.93
N PRO A 692 21.43 -11.01 13.24
CA PRO A 692 22.13 -12.16 13.84
C PRO A 692 23.44 -11.75 14.49
N HIS A 693 23.74 -12.34 15.63
CA HIS A 693 24.96 -12.00 16.38
C HIS A 693 26.22 -12.45 15.59
N PRO A 694 27.30 -11.64 15.56
CA PRO A 694 28.52 -11.97 14.78
C PRO A 694 29.13 -13.34 15.11
N LEU A 695 29.04 -13.79 16.38
CA LEU A 695 29.51 -15.13 16.78
C LEU A 695 28.68 -16.25 16.14
N VAL A 696 27.39 -16.06 15.97
CA VAL A 696 26.51 -17.04 15.31
C VAL A 696 26.82 -17.08 13.81
N MET A 697 26.99 -15.92 13.18
CA MET A 697 27.40 -15.84 11.78
C MET A 697 28.82 -16.47 11.55
N SER A 698 29.71 -16.34 12.52
CA SER A 698 31.01 -17.02 12.43
C SER A 698 30.88 -18.53 12.54
N ARG A 699 29.94 -19.05 13.35
CA ARG A 699 29.67 -20.51 13.43
C ARG A 699 29.10 -21.03 12.11
N TYR A 700 28.09 -20.35 11.50
CA TYR A 700 27.56 -20.76 10.18
C TYR A 700 28.67 -20.81 9.13
N ARG A 701 29.51 -19.78 9.05
CA ARG A 701 30.68 -19.80 8.15
C ARG A 701 31.65 -20.93 8.43
N TRP A 702 31.92 -21.22 9.71
CA TRP A 702 32.80 -22.32 10.10
C TRP A 702 32.30 -23.69 9.62
N PHE A 703 30.97 -23.90 9.67
CA PHE A 703 30.37 -25.14 9.18
C PHE A 703 30.08 -25.12 7.66
N GLY A 704 30.45 -24.06 6.94
CA GLY A 704 30.21 -23.93 5.49
C GLY A 704 28.75 -23.79 5.12
N VAL A 705 27.91 -23.28 6.03
CA VAL A 705 26.47 -23.15 5.85
C VAL A 705 26.15 -21.83 5.15
N GLU A 706 25.36 -21.89 4.08
CA GLU A 706 24.83 -20.70 3.41
C GLU A 706 23.76 -20.03 4.27
N THR A 707 23.72 -18.69 4.25
CA THR A 707 22.73 -17.91 5.04
C THR A 707 21.83 -17.09 4.13
N TYR A 708 20.53 -17.17 4.38
CA TYR A 708 19.49 -16.47 3.65
C TYR A 708 18.72 -15.56 4.62
N ASP A 709 18.91 -14.27 4.51
CA ASP A 709 18.48 -13.25 5.47
C ASP A 709 17.29 -12.46 4.90
N SER A 710 16.13 -12.48 5.58
CA SER A 710 14.93 -11.79 5.13
C SER A 710 15.07 -10.26 5.08
N ALA A 711 15.88 -9.65 5.94
CA ALA A 711 16.14 -8.23 5.90
C ALA A 711 16.88 -7.78 4.63
N GLU A 712 17.68 -8.67 4.03
CA GLU A 712 18.44 -8.41 2.81
C GLU A 712 17.70 -8.91 1.56
N LEU A 713 17.10 -10.09 1.64
CA LEU A 713 16.49 -10.78 0.51
C LEU A 713 14.98 -10.54 0.37
N GLY A 714 14.31 -9.97 1.39
CA GLY A 714 12.87 -9.94 1.48
C GLY A 714 12.30 -11.31 1.82
N ALA A 715 11.05 -11.57 1.44
CA ALA A 715 10.47 -12.91 1.57
C ALA A 715 11.29 -13.94 0.80
N ILE A 716 11.44 -15.12 1.40
CA ILE A 716 12.29 -16.21 0.91
C ILE A 716 11.40 -17.40 0.61
N THR A 717 11.46 -17.90 -0.63
CA THR A 717 10.71 -19.07 -1.08
C THR A 717 11.66 -20.26 -1.27
N LEU A 718 11.32 -21.39 -0.67
CA LEU A 718 12.03 -22.65 -0.77
C LEU A 718 11.06 -23.75 -1.19
N ARG A 719 11.44 -24.63 -2.11
CA ARG A 719 10.65 -25.80 -2.52
C ARG A 719 11.32 -27.08 -2.07
N LEU A 720 10.83 -27.63 -0.95
CA LEU A 720 11.31 -28.88 -0.41
C LEU A 720 10.84 -30.07 -1.26
N GLY A 721 11.69 -31.09 -1.35
CA GLY A 721 11.45 -32.28 -2.14
C GLY A 721 11.93 -32.19 -3.59
N ARG A 722 12.53 -31.04 -3.96
CA ARG A 722 13.18 -30.80 -5.26
C ARG A 722 14.68 -30.67 -5.19
N PHE A 723 15.23 -30.39 -3.99
CA PHE A 723 16.64 -30.08 -3.77
C PHE A 723 17.10 -28.86 -4.60
N GLU A 724 16.18 -27.94 -4.89
CA GLU A 724 16.45 -26.71 -5.64
C GLU A 724 17.01 -25.61 -4.72
N GLY A 725 17.47 -24.53 -5.32
CA GLY A 725 17.92 -23.34 -4.59
C GLY A 725 16.74 -22.50 -4.07
N VAL A 726 17.08 -21.49 -3.31
CA VAL A 726 16.17 -20.52 -2.72
C VAL A 726 15.87 -19.42 -3.72
N ASP A 727 14.61 -19.01 -3.82
CA ASP A 727 14.17 -17.77 -4.49
C ASP A 727 13.85 -16.69 -3.45
N ALA A 728 13.90 -15.41 -3.85
CA ALA A 728 13.71 -14.30 -2.92
C ALA A 728 13.09 -13.08 -3.60
N GLU A 729 12.20 -12.39 -2.88
CA GLU A 729 11.41 -11.26 -3.40
C GLU A 729 12.27 -10.07 -3.88
N ARG A 730 13.41 -9.80 -3.21
CA ARG A 730 14.32 -8.72 -3.61
C ARG A 730 15.25 -9.11 -4.77
N ARG A 731 15.25 -10.36 -5.23
CA ARG A 731 15.92 -10.75 -6.47
C ARG A 731 15.20 -10.18 -7.70
N GLU A 732 13.90 -9.89 -7.59
CA GLU A 732 13.24 -9.05 -8.57
C GLU A 732 13.79 -7.61 -8.49
N ARG A 733 14.71 -7.32 -9.40
CA ARG A 733 15.34 -6.00 -9.47
C ARG A 733 14.31 -4.93 -9.83
N ARG A 734 14.21 -3.93 -8.98
CA ARG A 734 13.45 -2.69 -9.21
C ARG A 734 14.37 -1.53 -8.89
N PHE A 735 14.44 -0.52 -9.75
CA PHE A 735 15.38 0.59 -9.57
C PHE A 735 15.25 1.32 -8.22
N TRP A 736 14.14 1.20 -7.54
CA TRP A 736 13.92 1.83 -6.23
C TRP A 736 14.26 0.93 -5.03
N ARG A 737 14.54 -0.35 -5.26
CA ARG A 737 14.88 -1.36 -4.24
C ARG A 737 16.39 -1.56 -4.12
N GLU A 738 17.17 -0.49 -4.19
CA GLU A 738 18.62 -0.55 -4.00
C GLU A 738 19.03 -0.71 -2.55
#